data_428db649b47406f16f97c94c6e5628a9
#
_entry.id   428db649b47406f16f97c94c6e5628a9
#
_cell.length_a   1.000
_cell.length_b   1.000
_cell.length_c   1.000
_cell.angle_alpha   90.00
_cell.angle_beta   90.00
_cell.angle_gamma   90.00
#
_symmetry.space_group_name_H-M   'P 1'
#
loop_
_entity.id
_entity.type
_entity.pdbx_description
1 polymer ?
#
loop_
_entity_poly.entity_id
_entity_poly.type
_entity_poly.pdbx_seq_one_letter_code
_entity_poly.pdbx_strand_id
1 'polypeptide(L)'
;MLLSAVAQAAGISYSKDIQPIFTDKCVACHACYDSPCQLNLSAAEGAQRGANKLPVYDGTRTKAQETTRLFLDAHGADAWRRKDFWSVLDARGGQAALMQRMLDLGQAHPLVPNAKIPEGLDLSINRSNQCPTPDSIDEFVQKNPRSGMPFAVTGLSAQQYATLKQWLAEGAPVDEQAWQPGAGEVRQIAEWERFLNQPGARESLVSRWLYEHLFLAHLYFEEQGAPGHFFQLVRSRTPSGQPIDPIATRRPNDDPGAAFYYRLWPIQGVIVHKTHITYPLSPAKLAHTRELFFADAWAADKVPGYGLQHRANPFETFAAIPARARYQFMLDNAEYFVRTFIRGPVCRGQIATDVIRDNFWAIFQDPAHDLYVTDPAYRAKATPLLGLPGQIDDMGQMLQQWTSYRDKRNEYEALRLDAYEEAPAPTWADIWHGNDNALLSIFRQYDSASVRKGLIGGVPQTLWWMDYPLLERTYYQLVVNFDVYGNVSHQAQTRLYFDLIRNGAEQNFLRLMPVAARKHLLDDWYQNSGRLKMWLDYQNLDNDAPTGLDLPEKGAKNAFAVQLLSRYASLDARPDPINLCQDGGCYRRSVPRPLQDAEQAFSRLVSRPAAGLKVIEQFPEATILRVELPGGKREIYTALRNRAHSNVAFMLGESLRYQPGLDTLTIYPGVLSSYPNFMFDLKAEEAGDFVSALERVQSQEDFDKVVERWGIRRSNPQFWRYFHDLDAYLRETEPVEAGILDMNRYENL
;
A
#
# COMPACT_ATOMS: atom_id res chain seq x y z
N MET A 1 50.86 4.66 -45.55
CA MET A 1 50.58 4.17 -44.22
C MET A 1 49.11 4.52 -43.89
N LEU A 2 48.25 3.58 -44.07
CA LEU A 2 46.84 3.72 -43.67
C LEU A 2 46.77 3.28 -42.19
N LEU A 3 46.56 4.23 -41.30
CA LEU A 3 46.22 3.95 -39.89
C LEU A 3 44.76 3.51 -39.86
N SER A 4 44.52 2.20 -39.73
CA SER A 4 43.23 1.65 -39.38
C SER A 4 42.97 2.02 -37.91
N ALA A 5 42.10 2.98 -37.66
CA ALA A 5 41.52 3.20 -36.35
C ALA A 5 40.66 1.98 -36.06
N VAL A 6 41.13 1.11 -35.18
CA VAL A 6 40.32 0.08 -34.56
C VAL A 6 39.37 0.83 -33.62
N ALA A 7 38.13 1.02 -34.08
CA ALA A 7 37.06 1.41 -33.16
C ALA A 7 36.93 0.29 -32.14
N GLN A 8 37.43 0.51 -30.91
CA GLN A 8 37.11 -0.32 -29.77
C GLN A 8 35.60 -0.23 -29.63
N ALA A 9 34.90 -1.33 -29.84
CA ALA A 9 33.47 -1.41 -29.53
C ALA A 9 33.35 -1.05 -28.03
N ALA A 10 32.66 0.05 -27.72
CA ALA A 10 32.38 0.39 -26.37
C ALA A 10 31.62 -0.81 -25.74
N GLY A 11 32.15 -1.31 -24.62
CA GLY A 11 31.50 -2.40 -23.87
C GLY A 11 30.05 -2.04 -23.50
N ILE A 12 29.23 -3.02 -23.20
CA ILE A 12 27.82 -2.80 -22.83
C ILE A 12 27.75 -2.06 -21.50
N SER A 13 27.02 -0.93 -21.49
CA SER A 13 26.81 -0.08 -20.31
C SER A 13 25.58 -0.59 -19.53
N TYR A 14 25.75 -0.83 -18.22
CA TYR A 14 24.62 -1.19 -17.37
C TYR A 14 23.53 -0.11 -17.39
N SER A 15 23.92 1.14 -17.16
CA SER A 15 22.98 2.26 -17.03
C SER A 15 22.23 2.58 -18.34
N LYS A 16 22.86 2.39 -19.50
CA LYS A 16 22.29 2.75 -20.81
C LYS A 16 21.64 1.59 -21.54
N ASP A 17 22.17 0.38 -21.37
CA ASP A 17 21.78 -0.77 -22.19
C ASP A 17 21.04 -1.83 -21.38
N ILE A 18 21.39 -2.05 -20.12
CA ILE A 18 20.85 -3.13 -19.26
C ILE A 18 19.71 -2.67 -18.38
N GLN A 19 19.89 -1.57 -17.61
CA GLN A 19 18.83 -1.06 -16.72
C GLN A 19 17.54 -0.73 -17.48
N PRO A 20 17.54 -0.18 -18.70
CA PRO A 20 16.34 -0.02 -19.50
C PRO A 20 15.64 -1.36 -19.80
N ILE A 21 16.39 -2.42 -20.15
CA ILE A 21 15.78 -3.75 -20.36
C ILE A 21 15.18 -4.32 -19.08
N PHE A 22 15.87 -4.16 -17.94
CA PHE A 22 15.34 -4.58 -16.64
C PHE A 22 14.08 -3.80 -16.29
N THR A 23 14.07 -2.49 -16.50
CA THR A 23 12.89 -1.63 -16.27
C THR A 23 11.70 -2.08 -17.12
N ASP A 24 11.95 -2.37 -18.40
CA ASP A 24 10.90 -2.76 -19.33
C ASP A 24 10.31 -4.16 -19.10
N LYS A 25 11.13 -5.13 -18.62
CA LYS A 25 10.75 -6.55 -18.67
C LYS A 25 10.85 -7.29 -17.35
N CYS A 26 11.55 -6.75 -16.37
CA CYS A 26 11.92 -7.48 -15.16
C CYS A 26 11.40 -6.81 -13.88
N VAL A 27 11.52 -5.49 -13.77
CA VAL A 27 11.16 -4.70 -12.59
C VAL A 27 9.68 -4.86 -12.23
N ALA A 28 8.80 -5.00 -13.21
CA ALA A 28 7.37 -5.26 -12.98
C ALA A 28 7.08 -6.53 -12.15
N CYS A 29 8.09 -7.44 -11.99
CA CYS A 29 8.00 -8.60 -11.11
C CYS A 29 9.12 -8.61 -10.05
N HIS A 30 10.31 -8.16 -10.42
CA HIS A 30 11.54 -8.25 -9.65
C HIS A 30 11.97 -6.88 -9.09
N ALA A 31 11.10 -6.27 -8.32
CA ALA A 31 11.41 -5.06 -7.59
C ALA A 31 10.88 -5.15 -6.16
N CYS A 32 11.60 -4.60 -5.20
CA CYS A 32 11.31 -4.76 -3.80
C CYS A 32 11.89 -6.04 -3.18
N TYR A 33 12.00 -6.09 -1.86
CA TYR A 33 12.58 -7.23 -1.16
C TYR A 33 11.67 -8.45 -1.06
N ASP A 34 10.35 -8.31 -1.30
CA ASP A 34 9.40 -9.43 -1.40
C ASP A 34 9.17 -9.91 -2.85
N SER A 35 10.04 -9.54 -3.77
CA SER A 35 10.01 -10.06 -5.15
C SER A 35 10.30 -11.57 -5.19
N PRO A 36 9.90 -12.27 -6.26
CA PRO A 36 10.23 -13.68 -6.41
C PRO A 36 11.72 -13.96 -6.18
N CYS A 37 12.02 -14.91 -5.27
CA CYS A 37 13.38 -15.24 -4.83
C CYS A 37 14.15 -14.03 -4.24
N GLN A 38 13.49 -13.04 -3.71
CA GLN A 38 14.07 -11.77 -3.26
C GLN A 38 14.99 -11.09 -4.29
N LEU A 39 14.95 -11.50 -5.57
CA LEU A 39 15.75 -10.89 -6.63
C LEU A 39 15.17 -9.52 -6.97
N ASN A 40 15.96 -8.47 -6.74
CA ASN A 40 15.56 -7.10 -7.03
C ASN A 40 16.40 -6.55 -8.20
N LEU A 41 15.75 -6.18 -9.29
CA LEU A 41 16.37 -5.65 -10.51
C LEU A 41 16.09 -4.16 -10.73
N SER A 42 15.56 -3.48 -9.70
CA SER A 42 15.33 -2.03 -9.78
C SER A 42 16.61 -1.19 -9.68
N ALA A 43 17.72 -1.80 -9.25
CA ALA A 43 19.04 -1.18 -9.18
C ALA A 43 20.14 -2.24 -9.37
N ALA A 44 21.34 -1.80 -9.77
CA ALA A 44 22.49 -2.67 -9.97
C ALA A 44 22.87 -3.45 -8.70
N GLU A 45 22.84 -2.80 -7.53
CA GLU A 45 23.13 -3.45 -6.25
C GLU A 45 22.18 -4.62 -5.96
N GLY A 46 20.91 -4.51 -6.37
CA GLY A 46 19.95 -5.59 -6.25
C GLY A 46 20.26 -6.79 -7.13
N ALA A 47 20.71 -6.56 -8.36
CA ALA A 47 21.20 -7.62 -9.24
C ALA A 47 22.47 -8.29 -8.70
N GLN A 48 23.43 -7.51 -8.18
CA GLN A 48 24.67 -7.99 -7.54
C GLN A 48 24.40 -8.73 -6.23
N ARG A 49 23.40 -8.29 -5.44
CA ARG A 49 22.93 -9.03 -4.26
C ARG A 49 22.54 -10.45 -4.63
N GLY A 50 21.83 -10.62 -5.76
CA GLY A 50 21.38 -11.91 -6.24
C GLY A 50 20.07 -12.37 -5.59
N ALA A 51 19.88 -13.68 -5.48
CA ALA A 51 18.64 -14.32 -5.06
C ALA A 51 18.76 -15.07 -3.73
N ASN A 52 17.62 -15.24 -3.04
CA ASN A 52 17.47 -16.02 -1.82
C ASN A 52 16.14 -16.80 -1.89
N LYS A 53 16.12 -18.03 -1.39
CA LYS A 53 14.91 -18.87 -1.41
C LYS A 53 13.93 -18.57 -0.27
N LEU A 54 14.38 -17.95 0.81
CA LEU A 54 13.54 -17.67 1.96
C LEU A 54 12.57 -16.53 1.61
N PRO A 55 11.25 -16.69 1.81
CA PRO A 55 10.32 -15.62 1.63
C PRO A 55 10.50 -14.57 2.73
N VAL A 56 10.39 -13.29 2.40
CA VAL A 56 10.33 -12.22 3.42
C VAL A 56 9.05 -12.35 4.23
N TYR A 57 7.95 -12.65 3.56
CA TYR A 57 6.69 -13.00 4.19
C TYR A 57 6.57 -14.50 4.43
N ASP A 58 6.33 -14.86 5.67
CA ASP A 58 5.95 -16.22 6.05
C ASP A 58 5.12 -16.17 7.33
N GLY A 59 3.81 -16.28 7.19
CA GLY A 59 2.85 -16.29 8.31
C GLY A 59 2.94 -17.53 9.21
N THR A 60 3.79 -18.49 8.89
CA THR A 60 3.94 -19.74 9.65
C THR A 60 5.28 -19.83 10.40
N ARG A 61 6.21 -18.91 10.14
CA ARG A 61 7.54 -18.97 10.77
C ARG A 61 7.47 -18.85 12.29
N THR A 62 8.20 -19.72 12.97
CA THR A 62 8.23 -19.76 14.45
C THR A 62 9.34 -18.89 15.05
N LYS A 63 10.35 -18.52 14.26
CA LYS A 63 11.44 -17.64 14.65
C LYS A 63 11.53 -16.46 13.70
N ALA A 64 11.77 -15.28 14.23
CA ALA A 64 12.02 -14.09 13.42
C ALA A 64 13.24 -14.31 12.51
N GLN A 65 13.15 -13.81 11.27
CA GLN A 65 14.22 -13.88 10.28
C GLN A 65 15.13 -12.64 10.38
N GLU A 66 16.37 -12.76 9.96
CA GLU A 66 17.23 -11.61 9.76
C GLU A 66 16.69 -10.70 8.65
N THR A 67 16.89 -9.40 8.82
CA THR A 67 16.47 -8.42 7.82
C THR A 67 17.36 -8.46 6.58
N THR A 68 16.74 -8.23 5.41
CA THR A 68 17.42 -8.33 4.09
C THR A 68 17.10 -7.14 3.19
N ARG A 69 16.94 -5.94 3.76
CA ARG A 69 16.60 -4.71 3.02
C ARG A 69 17.80 -4.25 2.19
N LEU A 70 17.59 -4.07 0.90
CA LEU A 70 18.61 -3.58 -0.01
C LEU A 70 19.10 -2.19 0.43
N PHE A 71 20.34 -1.88 0.24
CA PHE A 71 21.05 -0.65 0.64
C PHE A 71 21.25 -0.45 2.16
N LEU A 72 20.54 -1.21 3.02
CA LEU A 72 20.51 -0.96 4.46
C LEU A 72 21.15 -2.08 5.29
N ASP A 73 20.80 -3.34 5.04
CA ASP A 73 21.13 -4.45 5.95
C ASP A 73 22.45 -5.17 5.62
N ALA A 74 23.01 -4.95 4.44
CA ALA A 74 24.33 -5.43 4.04
C ALA A 74 24.86 -4.65 2.83
N HIS A 75 26.18 -4.59 2.67
CA HIS A 75 26.86 -3.93 1.56
C HIS A 75 27.90 -4.86 0.92
N GLY A 76 27.90 -4.91 -0.41
CA GLY A 76 28.80 -5.72 -1.21
C GLY A 76 28.45 -7.21 -1.24
N ALA A 77 28.96 -7.90 -2.24
CA ALA A 77 28.61 -9.30 -2.55
C ALA A 77 28.87 -10.24 -1.36
N ASP A 78 30.04 -10.16 -0.71
CA ASP A 78 30.41 -11.07 0.37
C ASP A 78 29.48 -10.97 1.59
N ALA A 79 29.00 -9.76 1.93
CA ALA A 79 28.05 -9.58 3.01
C ALA A 79 26.70 -10.23 2.70
N TRP A 80 26.24 -10.13 1.47
CA TRP A 80 25.02 -10.80 1.03
C TRP A 80 25.18 -12.32 0.95
N ARG A 81 26.36 -12.84 0.56
CA ARG A 81 26.64 -14.31 0.59
C ARG A 81 26.58 -14.86 2.02
N ARG A 82 27.00 -14.09 3.04
CA ARG A 82 26.82 -14.48 4.46
C ARG A 82 25.36 -14.50 4.93
N LYS A 83 24.47 -13.83 4.19
CA LYS A 83 23.00 -13.86 4.40
C LYS A 83 22.27 -14.85 3.48
N ASP A 84 22.96 -15.87 2.98
CA ASP A 84 22.45 -16.93 2.12
C ASP A 84 21.92 -16.47 0.75
N PHE A 85 22.33 -15.30 0.26
CA PHE A 85 22.09 -14.92 -1.13
C PHE A 85 23.13 -15.57 -2.04
N TRP A 86 22.69 -16.05 -3.21
CA TRP A 86 23.60 -16.52 -4.25
C TRP A 86 23.59 -15.59 -5.46
N SER A 87 24.74 -15.53 -6.15
CA SER A 87 24.84 -14.76 -7.38
C SER A 87 23.98 -15.35 -8.49
N VAL A 88 23.33 -14.48 -9.22
CA VAL A 88 22.61 -14.81 -10.48
C VAL A 88 23.41 -14.35 -11.71
N LEU A 89 24.49 -13.59 -11.51
CA LEU A 89 25.29 -12.96 -12.56
C LEU A 89 26.58 -13.73 -12.88
N ASP A 90 27.10 -14.50 -11.90
CA ASP A 90 28.40 -15.13 -12.04
C ASP A 90 28.31 -16.47 -12.78
N ALA A 91 29.17 -16.65 -13.79
CA ALA A 91 29.43 -17.95 -14.39
C ALA A 91 30.25 -18.82 -13.42
N ARG A 92 29.95 -20.09 -13.31
CA ARG A 92 30.65 -21.06 -12.42
C ARG A 92 30.99 -22.35 -13.12
N GLY A 93 32.23 -22.85 -12.95
CA GLY A 93 32.60 -24.18 -13.41
C GLY A 93 32.44 -24.40 -14.92
N GLY A 94 32.57 -23.37 -15.73
CA GLY A 94 32.32 -23.42 -17.17
C GLY A 94 30.84 -23.35 -17.57
N GLN A 95 29.91 -23.21 -16.60
CA GLN A 95 28.48 -23.00 -16.86
C GLN A 95 28.18 -21.51 -16.92
N ALA A 96 27.21 -21.15 -17.79
CA ALA A 96 26.71 -19.78 -17.87
C ALA A 96 26.03 -19.33 -16.57
N ALA A 97 26.00 -18.02 -16.34
CA ALA A 97 25.33 -17.40 -15.20
C ALA A 97 23.87 -17.88 -15.06
N LEU A 98 23.39 -18.01 -13.82
CA LEU A 98 22.01 -18.45 -13.53
C LEU A 98 20.96 -17.63 -14.27
N MET A 99 21.12 -16.32 -14.30
CA MET A 99 20.23 -15.41 -15.05
C MET A 99 20.20 -15.79 -16.54
N GLN A 100 21.37 -16.03 -17.15
CA GLN A 100 21.42 -16.43 -18.55
C GLN A 100 20.67 -17.75 -18.79
N ARG A 101 20.87 -18.75 -17.91
CA ARG A 101 20.20 -20.05 -17.99
C ARG A 101 18.66 -19.91 -17.95
N MET A 102 18.16 -19.02 -17.09
CA MET A 102 16.72 -18.75 -16.99
C MET A 102 16.18 -18.00 -18.23
N LEU A 103 16.97 -17.08 -18.80
CA LEU A 103 16.64 -16.41 -20.07
C LEU A 103 16.65 -17.37 -21.26
N ASP A 104 17.66 -18.25 -21.35
CA ASP A 104 17.76 -19.29 -22.39
C ASP A 104 16.53 -20.20 -22.36
N LEU A 105 16.09 -20.60 -21.14
CA LEU A 105 14.90 -21.42 -20.94
C LEU A 105 13.62 -20.69 -21.43
N GLY A 106 13.50 -19.40 -21.19
CA GLY A 106 12.38 -18.58 -21.67
C GLY A 106 12.36 -18.46 -23.20
N GLN A 107 13.52 -18.29 -23.83
CA GLN A 107 13.64 -18.25 -25.29
C GLN A 107 13.34 -19.60 -25.96
N ALA A 108 13.70 -20.71 -25.32
CA ALA A 108 13.45 -22.07 -25.83
C ALA A 108 11.96 -22.44 -25.86
N HIS A 109 11.14 -21.79 -25.02
CA HIS A 109 9.72 -22.12 -24.85
C HIS A 109 8.81 -20.90 -24.96
N PRO A 110 8.72 -20.25 -26.15
CA PRO A 110 7.88 -19.10 -26.36
C PRO A 110 6.39 -19.45 -26.18
N LEU A 111 5.62 -18.48 -25.69
CA LEU A 111 4.18 -18.63 -25.52
C LEU A 111 3.46 -18.60 -26.89
N VAL A 112 2.37 -19.35 -27.01
CA VAL A 112 1.48 -19.23 -28.16
C VAL A 112 0.78 -17.86 -28.09
N PRO A 113 0.86 -17.04 -29.16
CA PRO A 113 0.27 -15.71 -29.17
C PRO A 113 -1.22 -15.72 -28.83
N ASN A 114 -1.63 -14.84 -27.92
CA ASN A 114 -3.00 -14.65 -27.43
C ASN A 114 -3.68 -15.88 -26.83
N ALA A 115 -2.95 -16.95 -26.57
CA ALA A 115 -3.48 -18.15 -25.89
C ALA A 115 -3.45 -17.99 -24.36
N LYS A 116 -4.33 -18.70 -23.65
CA LYS A 116 -4.19 -18.89 -22.21
C LYS A 116 -2.86 -19.57 -21.89
N ILE A 117 -2.24 -19.19 -20.79
CA ILE A 117 -1.05 -19.84 -20.27
C ILE A 117 -1.43 -21.28 -19.85
N PRO A 118 -0.62 -22.29 -20.15
CA PRO A 118 -0.91 -23.67 -19.78
C PRO A 118 -1.13 -23.84 -18.27
N GLU A 119 -2.11 -24.66 -17.89
CA GLU A 119 -2.51 -24.90 -16.48
C GLU A 119 -1.37 -25.42 -15.58
N GLY A 120 -0.34 -26.03 -16.15
CA GLY A 120 0.84 -26.48 -15.39
C GLY A 120 1.72 -25.36 -14.84
N LEU A 121 1.46 -24.09 -15.20
CA LEU A 121 2.14 -22.91 -14.66
C LEU A 121 1.25 -22.23 -13.62
N ASP A 122 1.61 -22.38 -12.33
CA ASP A 122 0.88 -21.72 -11.25
C ASP A 122 1.13 -20.19 -11.28
N LEU A 123 0.09 -19.44 -11.60
CA LEU A 123 0.06 -17.98 -11.59
C LEU A 123 -0.76 -17.41 -10.42
N SER A 124 -1.20 -18.29 -9.51
CA SER A 124 -2.01 -17.88 -8.37
C SER A 124 -1.25 -16.96 -7.42
N ILE A 125 -2.00 -16.22 -6.63
CA ILE A 125 -1.46 -15.35 -5.58
C ILE A 125 -0.68 -16.14 -4.51
N ASN A 126 -1.06 -17.38 -4.29
CA ASN A 126 -0.45 -18.26 -3.30
C ASN A 126 0.65 -19.17 -3.88
N ARG A 127 1.07 -18.91 -5.12
CA ARG A 127 2.11 -19.71 -5.76
C ARG A 127 3.37 -19.76 -4.91
N SER A 128 3.95 -20.94 -4.82
CA SER A 128 5.28 -21.13 -4.24
C SER A 128 6.35 -20.68 -5.24
N ASN A 129 7.19 -19.73 -4.87
CA ASN A 129 8.32 -19.32 -5.70
C ASN A 129 9.37 -20.45 -5.74
N GLN A 130 9.64 -20.96 -6.93
CA GLN A 130 10.71 -21.93 -7.15
C GLN A 130 11.98 -21.17 -7.47
N CYS A 131 12.95 -21.23 -6.56
CA CYS A 131 14.20 -20.46 -6.64
C CYS A 131 15.38 -21.39 -6.90
N PRO A 132 15.74 -21.67 -8.18
CA PRO A 132 16.89 -22.50 -8.47
C PRO A 132 18.18 -21.81 -8.00
N THR A 133 19.10 -22.64 -7.51
CA THR A 133 20.46 -22.23 -7.18
C THR A 133 21.41 -22.59 -8.33
N PRO A 134 22.64 -22.06 -8.37
CA PRO A 134 23.63 -22.51 -9.36
C PRO A 134 23.85 -24.05 -9.38
N ASP A 135 23.67 -24.72 -8.24
CA ASP A 135 23.86 -26.17 -8.13
C ASP A 135 22.61 -26.98 -8.53
N SER A 136 21.41 -26.37 -8.51
CA SER A 136 20.14 -27.07 -8.80
C SER A 136 19.52 -26.72 -10.14
N ILE A 137 20.10 -25.81 -10.91
CA ILE A 137 19.52 -25.28 -12.14
C ILE A 137 19.32 -26.36 -13.21
N ASP A 138 20.20 -27.35 -13.33
CA ASP A 138 20.09 -28.41 -14.33
C ASP A 138 18.86 -29.29 -14.06
N GLU A 139 18.63 -29.66 -12.80
CA GLU A 139 17.45 -30.41 -12.39
C GLU A 139 16.18 -29.53 -12.55
N PHE A 140 16.27 -28.27 -12.20
CA PHE A 140 15.15 -27.33 -12.34
C PHE A 140 14.68 -27.22 -13.80
N VAL A 141 15.60 -27.02 -14.75
CA VAL A 141 15.29 -26.90 -16.19
C VAL A 141 14.59 -28.16 -16.71
N GLN A 142 15.04 -29.34 -16.28
CA GLN A 142 14.43 -30.61 -16.68
C GLN A 142 13.00 -30.77 -16.15
N LYS A 143 12.77 -30.40 -14.88
CA LYS A 143 11.46 -30.51 -14.23
C LYS A 143 10.46 -29.41 -14.62
N ASN A 144 10.97 -28.23 -14.95
CA ASN A 144 10.16 -27.01 -15.17
C ASN A 144 10.51 -26.33 -16.51
N PRO A 145 10.36 -27.02 -17.66
CA PRO A 145 10.85 -26.51 -18.95
C PRO A 145 10.17 -25.21 -19.40
N ARG A 146 9.01 -24.85 -18.87
CA ARG A 146 8.26 -23.64 -19.19
C ARG A 146 8.40 -22.52 -18.14
N SER A 147 9.26 -22.70 -17.14
CA SER A 147 9.46 -21.72 -16.06
C SER A 147 10.64 -20.78 -16.31
N GLY A 148 10.99 -20.52 -17.58
CA GLY A 148 11.99 -19.54 -17.96
C GLY A 148 11.56 -18.09 -17.74
N MET A 149 12.51 -17.17 -17.92
CA MET A 149 12.26 -15.73 -17.72
C MET A 149 12.21 -14.99 -19.08
N PRO A 150 11.33 -13.98 -19.19
CA PRO A 150 10.27 -13.52 -18.29
C PRO A 150 9.18 -14.57 -18.07
N PHE A 151 8.78 -14.79 -16.79
CA PHE A 151 7.92 -15.90 -16.40
C PHE A 151 6.48 -15.72 -16.87
N ALA A 152 6.01 -16.65 -17.70
CA ALA A 152 4.62 -16.76 -18.16
C ALA A 152 4.05 -15.45 -18.77
N VAL A 153 4.88 -14.72 -19.49
CA VAL A 153 4.50 -13.51 -20.22
C VAL A 153 5.31 -13.44 -21.51
N THR A 154 4.88 -12.63 -22.48
CA THR A 154 5.60 -12.37 -23.71
C THR A 154 7.07 -12.02 -23.45
N GLY A 155 8.00 -12.75 -24.07
CA GLY A 155 9.43 -12.74 -23.79
C GLY A 155 10.15 -11.48 -24.26
N LEU A 156 11.49 -11.56 -24.24
CA LEU A 156 12.39 -10.51 -24.73
C LEU A 156 12.42 -10.51 -26.26
N SER A 157 12.70 -9.34 -26.85
CA SER A 157 13.09 -9.27 -28.25
C SER A 157 14.47 -9.94 -28.45
N ALA A 158 14.78 -10.34 -29.69
CA ALA A 158 16.08 -10.90 -30.02
C ALA A 158 17.23 -9.97 -29.64
N GLN A 159 17.05 -8.65 -29.83
CA GLN A 159 18.03 -7.62 -29.46
C GLN A 159 18.23 -7.56 -27.94
N GLN A 160 17.14 -7.46 -27.16
CA GLN A 160 17.23 -7.40 -25.68
C GLN A 160 17.92 -8.66 -25.11
N TYR A 161 17.55 -9.83 -25.64
CA TYR A 161 18.17 -11.08 -25.23
C TYR A 161 19.68 -11.12 -25.57
N ALA A 162 20.07 -10.74 -26.77
CA ALA A 162 21.48 -10.70 -27.18
C ALA A 162 22.30 -9.73 -26.31
N THR A 163 21.76 -8.55 -26.02
CA THR A 163 22.40 -7.54 -25.17
C THR A 163 22.63 -8.06 -23.75
N LEU A 164 21.62 -8.67 -23.11
CA LEU A 164 21.76 -9.27 -21.79
C LEU A 164 22.78 -10.42 -21.76
N LYS A 165 22.73 -11.28 -22.76
CA LYS A 165 23.67 -12.41 -22.89
C LYS A 165 25.11 -11.94 -23.04
N GLN A 166 25.36 -10.92 -23.86
CA GLN A 166 26.67 -10.36 -24.03
C GLN A 166 27.16 -9.69 -22.74
N TRP A 167 26.33 -8.89 -22.07
CA TRP A 167 26.67 -8.27 -20.79
C TRP A 167 27.07 -9.29 -19.73
N LEU A 168 26.30 -10.38 -19.60
CA LEU A 168 26.62 -11.49 -18.67
C LEU A 168 27.93 -12.20 -19.05
N ALA A 169 28.21 -12.37 -20.35
CA ALA A 169 29.47 -12.96 -20.83
C ALA A 169 30.69 -12.06 -20.58
N GLU A 170 30.50 -10.75 -20.54
CA GLU A 170 31.51 -9.73 -20.19
C GLU A 170 31.73 -9.62 -18.67
N GLY A 171 31.06 -10.45 -17.85
CA GLY A 171 31.15 -10.42 -16.37
C GLY A 171 30.22 -9.43 -15.69
N ALA A 172 29.17 -9.03 -16.36
CA ALA A 172 28.13 -8.14 -15.85
C ALA A 172 28.66 -6.82 -15.24
N PRO A 173 29.48 -6.04 -15.97
CA PRO A 173 30.03 -4.80 -15.46
C PRO A 173 28.94 -3.77 -15.15
N VAL A 174 29.14 -2.97 -14.10
CA VAL A 174 28.21 -1.94 -13.63
C VAL A 174 28.88 -0.58 -13.69
N ASP A 175 28.23 0.37 -14.35
CA ASP A 175 28.63 1.76 -14.46
C ASP A 175 27.59 2.73 -13.87
N GLU A 176 26.64 2.21 -13.06
CA GLU A 176 25.62 3.01 -12.39
C GLU A 176 26.27 3.99 -11.41
N GLN A 177 25.88 5.26 -11.53
CA GLN A 177 26.28 6.29 -10.58
C GLN A 177 25.05 6.73 -9.79
N ALA A 178 25.19 6.79 -8.47
CA ALA A 178 24.16 7.33 -7.61
C ALA A 178 23.87 8.79 -7.98
N TRP A 179 22.60 9.10 -8.23
CA TRP A 179 22.20 10.48 -8.47
C TRP A 179 22.42 11.34 -7.24
N GLN A 180 22.68 12.62 -7.43
CA GLN A 180 22.95 13.58 -6.37
C GLN A 180 21.89 14.69 -6.37
N PRO A 181 21.50 15.18 -5.17
CA PRO A 181 20.55 16.29 -5.05
C PRO A 181 21.06 17.55 -5.77
N GLY A 182 20.14 18.24 -6.44
CA GLY A 182 20.43 19.55 -7.04
C GLY A 182 20.61 20.65 -5.98
N ALA A 183 21.16 21.79 -6.40
CA ALA A 183 21.44 22.90 -5.47
C ALA A 183 20.20 23.43 -4.70
N GLY A 184 19.02 23.38 -5.29
CA GLY A 184 17.76 23.72 -4.63
C GLY A 184 17.38 22.74 -3.54
N GLU A 185 17.49 21.44 -3.84
CA GLU A 185 17.24 20.36 -2.90
C GLU A 185 18.23 20.36 -1.75
N VAL A 186 19.52 20.56 -2.02
CA VAL A 186 20.57 20.64 -0.98
C VAL A 186 20.24 21.74 0.06
N ARG A 187 19.74 22.89 -0.38
CA ARG A 187 19.33 23.96 0.58
C ARG A 187 18.18 23.51 1.46
N GLN A 188 17.13 22.96 0.88
CA GLN A 188 15.96 22.49 1.64
C GLN A 188 16.32 21.31 2.55
N ILE A 189 17.16 20.37 2.08
CA ILE A 189 17.70 19.27 2.91
C ILE A 189 18.39 19.86 4.15
N ALA A 190 19.27 20.85 3.97
CA ALA A 190 19.98 21.47 5.08
C ALA A 190 19.05 22.16 6.08
N GLU A 191 17.95 22.75 5.63
CA GLU A 191 16.94 23.39 6.50
C GLU A 191 16.15 22.35 7.31
N TRP A 192 15.67 21.29 6.68
CA TRP A 192 14.97 20.20 7.35
C TRP A 192 15.88 19.42 8.30
N GLU A 193 17.10 19.09 7.89
CA GLU A 193 18.07 18.40 8.77
C GLU A 193 18.45 19.26 9.98
N ARG A 194 18.60 20.58 9.80
CA ARG A 194 18.85 21.51 10.92
C ARG A 194 17.66 21.53 11.87
N PHE A 195 16.42 21.52 11.38
CA PHE A 195 15.23 21.47 12.20
C PHE A 195 15.16 20.16 13.00
N LEU A 196 15.38 19.02 12.35
CA LEU A 196 15.30 17.69 12.97
C LEU A 196 16.44 17.39 13.96
N ASN A 197 17.55 18.12 13.88
CA ASN A 197 18.72 17.89 14.73
C ASN A 197 18.97 19.07 15.72
N GLN A 198 17.94 19.84 16.05
CA GLN A 198 18.06 20.87 17.05
C GLN A 198 18.34 20.26 18.43
N PRO A 199 19.22 20.91 19.23
CA PRO A 199 19.49 20.47 20.60
C PRO A 199 18.28 20.77 21.51
N GLY A 200 18.11 19.96 22.55
CA GLY A 200 17.04 20.11 23.52
C GLY A 200 16.14 18.86 23.59
N ALA A 201 15.59 18.59 24.78
CA ALA A 201 14.73 17.43 24.99
C ALA A 201 13.39 17.55 24.23
N ARG A 202 12.83 18.75 24.19
CA ARG A 202 11.60 19.09 23.49
C ARG A 202 11.77 18.89 21.98
N GLU A 203 12.81 19.47 21.39
CA GLU A 203 13.13 19.40 19.98
C GLU A 203 13.46 17.94 19.57
N SER A 204 14.27 17.26 20.36
CA SER A 204 14.62 15.85 20.10
C SER A 204 13.38 14.92 20.18
N LEU A 205 12.45 15.18 21.09
CA LEU A 205 11.22 14.40 21.22
C LEU A 205 10.29 14.58 20.01
N VAL A 206 10.14 15.83 19.53
CA VAL A 206 9.38 16.12 18.31
C VAL A 206 10.05 15.45 17.09
N SER A 207 11.37 15.57 16.95
CA SER A 207 12.10 14.99 15.84
C SER A 207 11.99 13.45 15.82
N ARG A 208 12.01 12.80 17.01
CA ARG A 208 11.76 11.36 17.11
C ARG A 208 10.35 11.00 16.68
N TRP A 209 9.33 11.75 17.13
CA TRP A 209 7.95 11.53 16.73
C TRP A 209 7.78 11.70 15.22
N LEU A 210 8.33 12.75 14.63
CA LEU A 210 8.30 12.98 13.18
C LEU A 210 9.02 11.87 12.42
N TYR A 211 10.19 11.40 12.90
CA TYR A 211 10.89 10.29 12.28
C TYR A 211 10.05 9.01 12.29
N GLU A 212 9.46 8.65 13.43
CA GLU A 212 8.62 7.47 13.55
C GLU A 212 7.36 7.57 12.66
N HIS A 213 6.92 8.77 12.28
CA HIS A 213 5.79 9.01 11.38
C HIS A 213 6.15 9.18 9.90
N LEU A 214 7.40 9.48 9.56
CA LEU A 214 7.83 9.77 8.19
C LEU A 214 8.90 8.82 7.62
N PHE A 215 9.40 7.87 8.40
CA PHE A 215 10.50 6.99 7.98
C PHE A 215 10.17 6.14 6.73
N LEU A 216 8.88 5.88 6.48
CA LEU A 216 8.41 5.11 5.34
C LEU A 216 8.09 5.98 4.12
N ALA A 217 8.06 7.31 4.29
CA ALA A 217 7.73 8.23 3.21
C ALA A 217 8.82 8.29 2.15
N HIS A 218 8.41 8.34 0.90
CA HIS A 218 9.19 8.87 -0.20
C HIS A 218 9.01 10.39 -0.21
N LEU A 219 9.92 11.09 0.48
CA LEU A 219 9.90 12.54 0.64
C LEU A 219 10.34 13.22 -0.65
N TYR A 220 9.65 14.27 -1.06
CA TYR A 220 10.03 15.07 -2.22
C TYR A 220 9.86 16.55 -1.95
N PHE A 221 10.57 17.42 -2.66
CA PHE A 221 10.44 18.86 -2.52
C PHE A 221 9.46 19.42 -3.55
N GLU A 222 8.38 20.05 -3.10
CA GLU A 222 7.39 20.69 -3.97
C GLU A 222 8.01 21.86 -4.76
N GLU A 223 8.90 22.58 -4.10
CA GLU A 223 9.63 23.69 -4.70
C GLU A 223 11.08 23.29 -4.95
N GLN A 224 11.58 23.53 -6.16
CA GLN A 224 12.97 23.28 -6.56
C GLN A 224 13.41 21.80 -6.50
N GLY A 225 12.48 20.88 -6.31
CA GLY A 225 12.73 19.44 -6.47
C GLY A 225 12.84 19.06 -7.94
N ALA A 226 13.73 18.12 -8.24
CA ALA A 226 13.81 17.54 -9.58
C ALA A 226 12.78 16.42 -9.74
N PRO A 227 12.15 16.28 -10.91
CA PRO A 227 11.24 15.17 -11.17
C PRO A 227 11.91 13.82 -10.93
N GLY A 228 11.24 12.95 -10.17
CA GLY A 228 11.76 11.60 -9.85
C GLY A 228 12.79 11.55 -8.72
N HIS A 229 13.15 12.68 -8.11
CA HIS A 229 14.02 12.72 -6.94
C HIS A 229 13.21 12.54 -5.65
N PHE A 230 13.47 11.44 -4.95
CA PHE A 230 12.83 11.12 -3.68
C PHE A 230 13.87 10.81 -2.61
N PHE A 231 13.50 11.07 -1.36
CA PHE A 231 14.37 10.90 -0.21
C PHE A 231 13.68 10.09 0.87
N GLN A 232 14.45 9.38 1.66
CA GLN A 232 13.98 8.70 2.86
C GLN A 232 14.57 9.36 4.11
N LEU A 233 13.76 9.53 5.15
CA LEU A 233 14.23 10.01 6.44
C LEU A 233 14.89 8.86 7.20
N VAL A 234 16.17 8.99 7.50
CA VAL A 234 16.97 7.95 8.17
C VAL A 234 17.69 8.49 9.39
N ARG A 235 18.09 7.59 10.30
CA ARG A 235 19.07 7.87 11.34
C ARG A 235 20.46 7.54 10.79
N SER A 236 21.41 8.46 10.89
CA SER A 236 22.78 8.32 10.37
C SER A 236 23.82 8.57 11.47
N ARG A 237 24.95 7.86 11.43
CA ARG A 237 26.08 8.11 12.32
C ARG A 237 26.83 9.39 11.96
N THR A 238 26.65 9.88 10.75
CA THR A 238 27.34 11.06 10.22
C THR A 238 26.43 12.29 10.20
N PRO A 239 26.92 13.48 10.56
CA PRO A 239 26.14 14.73 10.52
C PRO A 239 25.90 15.24 9.10
N SER A 240 25.07 16.28 9.01
CA SER A 240 24.80 17.02 7.77
C SER A 240 26.09 17.46 7.08
N GLY A 241 26.13 17.35 5.77
CA GLY A 241 27.31 17.69 4.95
C GLY A 241 28.36 16.58 4.81
N GLN A 242 28.21 15.46 5.50
CA GLN A 242 29.03 14.26 5.32
C GLN A 242 28.26 13.16 4.60
N PRO A 243 28.93 12.17 3.97
CA PRO A 243 28.26 10.99 3.42
C PRO A 243 27.39 10.32 4.48
N ILE A 244 26.19 9.91 4.09
CA ILE A 244 25.21 9.29 5.00
C ILE A 244 25.67 7.86 5.33
N ASP A 245 25.76 7.54 6.63
CA ASP A 245 26.01 6.20 7.16
C ASP A 245 24.77 5.74 7.96
N PRO A 246 23.78 5.09 7.31
CA PRO A 246 22.50 4.80 7.93
C PRO A 246 22.62 3.76 9.05
N ILE A 247 21.83 3.96 10.11
CA ILE A 247 21.71 2.99 11.21
C ILE A 247 20.53 2.07 10.90
N ALA A 248 20.83 0.82 10.57
CA ALA A 248 19.83 -0.21 10.35
C ALA A 248 19.28 -0.71 11.69
N THR A 249 18.00 -0.50 11.93
CA THR A 249 17.25 -1.15 13.01
C THR A 249 16.10 -1.94 12.41
N ARG A 250 15.56 -2.93 13.12
CA ARG A 250 14.46 -3.75 12.63
C ARG A 250 13.19 -2.90 12.47
N ARG A 251 12.92 -2.03 13.44
CA ARG A 251 11.78 -1.08 13.47
C ARG A 251 12.31 0.34 13.66
N PRO A 252 11.58 1.37 13.24
CA PRO A 252 12.03 2.77 13.42
C PRO A 252 12.13 3.17 14.89
N ASN A 253 11.32 2.59 15.77
CA ASN A 253 11.33 2.84 17.21
C ASN A 253 12.22 1.88 18.02
N ASP A 254 13.06 1.08 17.38
CA ASP A 254 14.13 0.34 18.07
C ASP A 254 15.30 1.27 18.45
N ASP A 255 16.04 0.86 19.48
CA ASP A 255 17.24 1.57 19.95
C ASP A 255 18.29 1.65 18.83
N PRO A 256 18.71 2.84 18.41
CA PRO A 256 19.78 2.98 17.43
C PRO A 256 21.16 2.57 17.94
N GLY A 257 21.35 2.36 19.26
CA GLY A 257 22.56 1.87 19.88
C GLY A 257 23.73 2.86 19.92
N ALA A 258 23.59 4.04 19.30
CA ALA A 258 24.63 5.07 19.22
C ALA A 258 24.01 6.47 19.07
N ALA A 259 24.81 7.51 19.24
CA ALA A 259 24.43 8.86 18.83
C ALA A 259 24.23 8.92 17.32
N PHE A 260 23.23 9.67 16.89
CA PHE A 260 22.87 9.75 15.49
C PHE A 260 22.33 11.14 15.13
N TYR A 261 22.18 11.33 13.79
CA TYR A 261 21.58 12.48 13.18
C TYR A 261 20.44 12.03 12.26
N TYR A 262 19.34 12.79 12.19
CA TYR A 262 18.31 12.59 11.17
C TYR A 262 18.80 13.17 9.85
N ARG A 263 18.73 12.36 8.78
CA ARG A 263 19.23 12.71 7.46
C ARG A 263 18.20 12.36 6.38
N LEU A 264 18.17 13.16 5.33
CA LEU A 264 17.39 12.89 4.12
C LEU A 264 18.27 12.15 3.10
N TRP A 265 18.05 10.83 2.99
CA TRP A 265 18.84 9.94 2.17
C TRP A 265 18.21 9.77 0.78
N PRO A 266 18.94 10.07 -0.34
CA PRO A 266 18.42 9.88 -1.69
C PRO A 266 18.06 8.42 -1.97
N ILE A 267 16.85 8.18 -2.47
CA ILE A 267 16.39 6.84 -2.87
C ILE A 267 16.95 6.54 -4.25
N GLN A 268 17.75 5.48 -4.34
CA GLN A 268 18.38 5.05 -5.58
C GLN A 268 17.54 3.98 -6.30
N GLY A 269 17.78 3.82 -7.62
CA GLY A 269 17.12 2.82 -8.44
C GLY A 269 15.75 3.25 -8.98
N VAL A 270 15.09 2.32 -9.64
CA VAL A 270 13.79 2.54 -10.29
C VAL A 270 12.68 2.55 -9.24
N ILE A 271 11.85 3.59 -9.25
CA ILE A 271 10.69 3.71 -8.38
C ILE A 271 9.60 2.74 -8.81
N VAL A 272 9.11 1.94 -7.87
CA VAL A 272 7.99 1.03 -8.09
C VAL A 272 6.77 1.47 -7.28
N HIS A 273 5.60 1.52 -7.92
CA HIS A 273 4.38 2.08 -7.35
C HIS A 273 3.95 1.43 -6.03
N LYS A 274 4.17 0.12 -5.89
CA LYS A 274 3.74 -0.64 -4.70
C LYS A 274 4.40 -0.20 -3.37
N THR A 275 5.61 0.39 -3.41
CA THR A 275 6.32 0.92 -2.24
C THR A 275 6.38 2.43 -2.21
N HIS A 276 5.80 3.08 -3.21
CA HIS A 276 5.89 4.51 -3.39
C HIS A 276 4.77 5.22 -2.63
N ILE A 277 5.05 5.70 -1.43
CA ILE A 277 4.14 6.47 -0.59
C ILE A 277 4.75 7.84 -0.39
N THR A 278 4.27 8.81 -1.12
CA THR A 278 4.86 10.14 -1.21
C THR A 278 4.46 11.04 -0.05
N TYR A 279 5.35 11.94 0.33
CA TYR A 279 5.09 12.99 1.30
C TYR A 279 5.80 14.28 0.89
N PRO A 280 5.08 15.38 0.66
CA PRO A 280 5.68 16.63 0.21
C PRO A 280 6.43 17.35 1.32
N LEU A 281 7.59 17.93 0.99
CA LEU A 281 8.34 18.86 1.81
C LEU A 281 8.39 20.22 1.12
N SER A 282 8.21 21.29 1.90
CA SER A 282 8.34 22.67 1.43
C SER A 282 8.74 23.60 2.59
N PRO A 283 9.23 24.80 2.33
CA PRO A 283 9.44 25.81 3.36
C PRO A 283 8.18 26.15 4.14
N ALA A 284 7.04 26.21 3.47
CA ALA A 284 5.74 26.45 4.10
C ALA A 284 5.36 25.32 5.06
N LYS A 285 5.58 24.05 4.65
CA LYS A 285 5.31 22.88 5.48
C LYS A 285 6.24 22.83 6.70
N LEU A 286 7.50 23.21 6.55
CA LEU A 286 8.44 23.33 7.66
C LEU A 286 7.99 24.41 8.67
N ALA A 287 7.55 25.55 8.17
CA ALA A 287 7.03 26.66 9.02
C ALA A 287 5.77 26.20 9.78
N HIS A 288 4.83 25.57 9.10
CA HIS A 288 3.62 25.01 9.70
C HIS A 288 3.93 23.91 10.75
N THR A 289 4.87 23.04 10.47
CA THR A 289 5.33 22.02 11.44
C THR A 289 5.91 22.68 12.69
N ARG A 290 6.70 23.73 12.53
CA ARG A 290 7.23 24.50 13.68
C ARG A 290 6.11 25.17 14.48
N GLU A 291 5.13 25.76 13.83
CA GLU A 291 3.97 26.37 14.47
C GLU A 291 3.21 25.31 15.29
N LEU A 292 2.83 24.20 14.69
CA LEU A 292 2.08 23.13 15.36
C LEU A 292 2.76 22.62 16.65
N PHE A 293 4.06 22.40 16.60
CA PHE A 293 4.76 21.76 17.72
C PHE A 293 5.40 22.73 18.71
N PHE A 294 5.61 23.99 18.33
CA PHE A 294 6.40 24.91 19.14
C PHE A 294 5.75 26.26 19.42
N ALA A 295 4.55 26.56 18.88
CA ALA A 295 3.84 27.81 19.20
C ALA A 295 3.39 27.82 20.67
N ASP A 296 2.86 26.71 21.16
CA ASP A 296 2.43 26.58 22.54
C ASP A 296 3.62 26.30 23.46
N ALA A 297 3.55 26.84 24.68
CA ALA A 297 4.54 26.55 25.72
C ALA A 297 4.30 25.17 26.34
N TRP A 298 5.25 24.27 26.20
CA TRP A 298 5.30 22.99 26.88
C TRP A 298 6.75 22.59 27.12
N ALA A 299 6.99 21.64 28.02
CA ALA A 299 8.34 21.22 28.38
C ALA A 299 8.48 19.70 28.32
N ALA A 300 9.68 19.25 28.02
CA ALA A 300 10.10 17.88 28.18
C ALA A 300 11.40 17.87 29.02
N ASP A 301 11.41 17.17 30.14
CA ASP A 301 12.58 17.08 30.99
C ASP A 301 13.67 16.19 30.38
N LYS A 302 13.25 15.16 29.68
CA LYS A 302 14.13 14.18 28.99
C LYS A 302 13.43 13.55 27.80
N VAL A 303 14.24 13.02 26.89
CA VAL A 303 13.73 12.15 25.82
C VAL A 303 13.60 10.72 26.39
N PRO A 304 12.42 10.10 26.27
CA PRO A 304 12.23 8.70 26.69
C PRO A 304 13.16 7.74 25.95
N GLY A 305 13.58 6.67 26.61
CA GLY A 305 14.40 5.62 25.99
C GLY A 305 13.65 4.80 24.95
N TYR A 306 14.30 3.74 24.48
CA TYR A 306 13.78 2.81 23.46
C TYR A 306 13.38 1.45 24.06
N GLY A 307 13.20 1.38 25.39
CA GLY A 307 12.77 0.17 26.09
C GLY A 307 11.37 -0.31 25.64
N LEU A 308 11.05 -1.54 25.99
CA LEU A 308 9.81 -2.21 25.59
C LEU A 308 8.56 -1.37 25.90
N GLN A 309 8.47 -0.79 27.10
CA GLN A 309 7.34 0.05 27.52
C GLN A 309 7.14 1.27 26.59
N HIS A 310 8.25 1.86 26.13
CA HIS A 310 8.20 3.03 25.24
C HIS A 310 7.80 2.66 23.81
N ARG A 311 8.21 1.49 23.33
CA ARG A 311 7.79 0.99 22.01
C ARG A 311 6.34 0.54 22.02
N ALA A 312 5.89 -0.03 23.13
CA ALA A 312 4.53 -0.56 23.24
C ALA A 312 3.46 0.53 23.38
N ASN A 313 3.81 1.72 23.89
CA ASN A 313 2.81 2.78 24.11
C ASN A 313 3.31 4.15 23.66
N PRO A 314 3.01 4.56 22.41
CA PRO A 314 3.41 5.87 21.90
C PRO A 314 2.74 7.04 22.65
N PHE A 315 1.58 6.82 23.26
CA PHE A 315 0.87 7.84 24.03
C PHE A 315 1.61 8.19 25.32
N GLU A 316 2.25 7.22 25.96
CA GLU A 316 3.14 7.46 27.11
C GLU A 316 4.47 8.07 26.64
N THR A 317 5.06 7.53 25.58
CA THR A 317 6.37 7.96 25.08
C THR A 317 6.37 9.42 24.66
N PHE A 318 5.30 9.85 24.01
CA PHE A 318 5.16 11.22 23.49
C PHE A 318 4.16 12.07 24.29
N ALA A 319 3.86 11.69 25.53
CA ALA A 319 2.87 12.38 26.36
C ALA A 319 3.15 13.88 26.55
N ALA A 320 4.42 14.28 26.57
CA ALA A 320 4.81 15.68 26.72
C ALA A 320 4.44 16.55 25.50
N ILE A 321 4.42 15.99 24.28
CA ILE A 321 4.00 16.71 23.08
C ILE A 321 2.47 16.93 23.15
N PRO A 322 1.96 18.16 22.96
CA PRO A 322 0.52 18.41 22.99
C PRO A 322 -0.26 17.47 22.06
N ALA A 323 -1.29 16.80 22.57
CA ALA A 323 -2.09 15.84 21.79
C ALA A 323 -2.73 16.51 20.57
N ARG A 324 -3.13 17.79 20.69
CA ARG A 324 -3.68 18.57 19.58
C ARG A 324 -2.67 18.74 18.44
N ALA A 325 -1.40 19.03 18.75
CA ALA A 325 -0.36 19.20 17.71
C ALA A 325 -0.11 17.89 16.95
N ARG A 326 -0.02 16.77 17.67
CA ARG A 326 0.15 15.43 17.07
C ARG A 326 -1.03 15.06 16.19
N TYR A 327 -2.25 15.21 16.68
CA TYR A 327 -3.45 14.86 15.93
C TYR A 327 -3.64 15.76 14.72
N GLN A 328 -3.47 17.09 14.87
CA GLN A 328 -3.59 18.03 13.75
C GLN A 328 -2.57 17.73 12.64
N PHE A 329 -1.32 17.42 12.99
CA PHE A 329 -0.31 17.01 12.01
C PHE A 329 -0.76 15.76 11.22
N MET A 330 -1.35 14.78 11.89
CA MET A 330 -1.86 13.59 11.22
C MET A 330 -3.08 13.90 10.34
N LEU A 331 -3.99 14.73 10.79
CA LEU A 331 -5.18 15.14 10.03
C LEU A 331 -4.80 15.92 8.76
N ASP A 332 -3.87 16.87 8.87
CA ASP A 332 -3.40 17.67 7.72
C ASP A 332 -2.80 16.79 6.60
N ASN A 333 -2.43 15.57 6.94
CA ASN A 333 -1.81 14.59 6.04
C ASN A 333 -2.51 13.22 6.11
N ALA A 334 -3.81 13.18 6.40
CA ALA A 334 -4.48 11.92 6.74
C ALA A 334 -4.46 10.90 5.59
N GLU A 335 -4.49 11.32 4.34
CA GLU A 335 -4.34 10.42 3.19
C GLU A 335 -3.00 9.67 3.25
N TYR A 336 -1.89 10.36 3.54
CA TYR A 336 -0.57 9.72 3.70
C TYR A 336 -0.60 8.69 4.83
N PHE A 337 -1.11 9.02 6.02
CA PHE A 337 -1.14 8.11 7.16
C PHE A 337 -2.03 6.90 6.91
N VAL A 338 -3.21 7.11 6.34
CA VAL A 338 -4.13 6.01 6.00
C VAL A 338 -3.50 5.12 4.92
N ARG A 339 -2.93 5.68 3.86
CA ARG A 339 -2.23 4.94 2.81
C ARG A 339 -1.08 4.12 3.37
N THR A 340 -0.34 4.68 4.31
CA THR A 340 0.81 4.04 4.96
C THR A 340 0.37 2.84 5.80
N PHE A 341 -0.66 2.95 6.62
CA PHE A 341 -1.09 1.80 7.42
C PHE A 341 -1.88 0.76 6.62
N ILE A 342 -2.54 1.13 5.55
CA ILE A 342 -3.24 0.19 4.66
C ILE A 342 -2.23 -0.61 3.82
N ARG A 343 -1.18 0.02 3.27
CA ARG A 343 -0.11 -0.67 2.54
C ARG A 343 0.90 -1.34 3.46
N GLY A 344 1.21 -0.71 4.60
CA GLY A 344 2.24 -1.13 5.54
C GLY A 344 3.67 -0.93 5.04
N PRO A 345 4.66 -1.25 5.87
CA PRO A 345 6.08 -1.11 5.56
C PRO A 345 6.60 -2.24 4.64
N VAL A 346 5.80 -2.68 3.68
CA VAL A 346 6.05 -3.88 2.89
C VAL A 346 5.58 -3.71 1.46
N CYS A 347 6.21 -4.45 0.56
CA CYS A 347 5.91 -4.37 -0.86
C CYS A 347 4.58 -5.00 -1.27
N ARG A 348 4.05 -5.88 -0.47
CA ARG A 348 2.94 -6.77 -0.80
C ARG A 348 1.68 -6.48 0.02
N GLY A 349 1.56 -5.30 0.56
CA GLY A 349 0.54 -5.06 1.55
C GLY A 349 0.89 -5.69 2.90
N GLN A 350 0.09 -5.42 3.90
CA GLN A 350 0.30 -5.98 5.22
C GLN A 350 -0.24 -7.40 5.29
N ILE A 351 0.61 -8.39 5.46
CA ILE A 351 0.16 -9.77 5.65
C ILE A 351 -0.82 -9.91 6.83
N ALA A 352 -0.67 -9.08 7.85
CA ALA A 352 -1.61 -9.00 8.95
C ALA A 352 -3.00 -8.48 8.56
N THR A 353 -3.14 -7.79 7.42
CA THR A 353 -4.40 -7.22 6.91
C THR A 353 -4.85 -7.82 5.58
N ASP A 354 -4.08 -8.71 4.98
CA ASP A 354 -4.35 -9.33 3.67
C ASP A 354 -5.65 -10.14 3.62
N VAL A 355 -6.14 -10.55 4.78
CA VAL A 355 -7.26 -11.48 4.88
C VAL A 355 -8.61 -10.84 4.59
N ILE A 356 -8.70 -9.50 4.65
CA ILE A 356 -9.97 -8.79 4.43
C ILE A 356 -9.87 -8.00 3.15
N ARG A 357 -10.73 -8.34 2.22
CA ARG A 357 -10.92 -7.64 0.95
C ARG A 357 -12.22 -6.87 1.04
N ASP A 358 -12.11 -5.58 1.28
CA ASP A 358 -13.27 -4.71 1.42
C ASP A 358 -12.97 -3.30 0.94
N ASN A 359 -14.01 -2.52 0.85
CA ASN A 359 -13.92 -1.07 0.75
C ASN A 359 -14.66 -0.42 1.92
N PHE A 360 -14.15 0.71 2.36
CA PHE A 360 -14.79 1.52 3.39
C PHE A 360 -14.41 2.99 3.25
N TRP A 361 -15.20 3.86 3.86
CA TRP A 361 -14.89 5.27 3.96
C TRP A 361 -14.36 5.58 5.35
N ALA A 362 -13.36 6.47 5.44
CA ALA A 362 -12.85 6.99 6.69
C ALA A 362 -13.08 8.50 6.77
N ILE A 363 -13.63 8.90 7.90
CA ILE A 363 -13.78 10.29 8.34
C ILE A 363 -13.15 10.43 9.71
N PHE A 364 -12.87 11.66 10.13
CA PHE A 364 -12.10 11.93 11.33
C PHE A 364 -12.88 12.81 12.30
N GLN A 365 -12.65 12.62 13.60
CA GLN A 365 -13.21 13.47 14.63
C GLN A 365 -12.46 14.81 14.67
N ASP A 366 -13.18 15.90 14.83
CA ASP A 366 -12.55 17.21 14.95
C ASP A 366 -11.76 17.30 16.27
N PRO A 367 -10.52 17.81 16.27
CA PRO A 367 -9.70 17.94 17.47
C PRO A 367 -10.35 18.74 18.61
N ALA A 368 -11.28 19.65 18.29
CA ALA A 368 -12.00 20.41 19.32
C ALA A 368 -13.05 19.60 20.07
N HIS A 369 -13.42 18.44 19.52
CA HIS A 369 -14.43 17.53 20.06
C HIS A 369 -13.86 16.15 20.45
N ASP A 370 -12.55 15.93 20.27
CA ASP A 370 -11.86 14.70 20.68
C ASP A 370 -11.50 14.80 22.17
N LEU A 371 -12.05 13.89 22.99
CA LEU A 371 -11.83 13.90 24.44
C LEU A 371 -10.37 13.64 24.82
N TYR A 372 -9.63 12.84 24.05
CA TYR A 372 -8.20 12.64 24.32
C TYR A 372 -7.39 13.94 24.10
N VAL A 373 -7.85 14.79 23.20
CA VAL A 373 -7.23 16.09 22.90
C VAL A 373 -7.67 17.16 23.91
N THR A 374 -8.96 17.21 24.25
CA THR A 374 -9.56 18.34 24.97
C THR A 374 -9.63 18.13 26.49
N ASP A 375 -9.74 16.89 26.98
CA ASP A 375 -9.86 16.58 28.40
C ASP A 375 -8.59 15.94 28.98
N PRO A 376 -7.80 16.68 29.78
CA PRO A 376 -6.60 16.14 30.44
C PRO A 376 -6.89 15.02 31.44
N ALA A 377 -8.05 15.02 32.10
CA ALA A 377 -8.41 14.00 33.09
C ALA A 377 -8.77 12.67 32.39
N TYR A 378 -9.56 12.75 31.33
CA TYR A 378 -9.81 11.60 30.46
C TYR A 378 -8.50 11.05 29.87
N ARG A 379 -7.67 11.92 29.30
CA ARG A 379 -6.38 11.54 28.71
C ARG A 379 -5.48 10.80 29.71
N ALA A 380 -5.39 11.28 30.94
CA ALA A 380 -4.59 10.64 31.97
C ALA A 380 -5.06 9.21 32.32
N LYS A 381 -6.38 8.96 32.31
CA LYS A 381 -6.96 7.62 32.50
C LYS A 381 -6.78 6.72 31.28
N ALA A 382 -6.94 7.28 30.08
CA ALA A 382 -6.89 6.54 28.82
C ALA A 382 -5.47 6.10 28.44
N THR A 383 -4.46 6.96 28.63
CA THR A 383 -3.08 6.72 28.18
C THR A 383 -2.50 5.36 28.56
N PRO A 384 -2.61 4.86 29.81
CA PRO A 384 -2.08 3.54 30.19
C PRO A 384 -2.78 2.36 29.49
N LEU A 385 -3.99 2.58 28.98
CA LEU A 385 -4.81 1.55 28.33
C LEU A 385 -4.54 1.43 26.82
N LEU A 386 -3.79 2.38 26.23
CA LEU A 386 -3.55 2.49 24.78
C LEU A 386 -2.31 1.73 24.29
N GLY A 387 -1.72 0.87 25.12
CA GLY A 387 -0.58 0.05 24.76
C GLY A 387 -0.88 -0.95 23.63
N LEU A 388 0.16 -1.29 22.86
CA LEU A 388 0.08 -2.10 21.64
C LEU A 388 0.80 -3.44 21.81
N PRO A 389 0.21 -4.58 21.39
CA PRO A 389 0.83 -5.90 21.45
C PRO A 389 1.89 -6.11 20.37
N GLY A 390 2.49 -7.32 20.34
CA GLY A 390 3.41 -7.72 19.30
C GLY A 390 4.84 -7.22 19.49
N GLN A 391 5.19 -6.73 20.69
CA GLN A 391 6.53 -6.22 21.00
C GLN A 391 7.53 -7.32 21.34
N ILE A 392 7.06 -8.50 21.71
CA ILE A 392 7.86 -9.65 22.10
C ILE A 392 7.51 -10.82 21.20
N ASP A 393 8.54 -11.41 20.57
CA ASP A 393 8.42 -12.54 19.64
C ASP A 393 8.48 -13.90 20.37
N ASP A 394 7.96 -13.98 21.60
CA ASP A 394 7.93 -15.23 22.39
C ASP A 394 6.59 -15.96 22.21
N MET A 395 6.66 -17.10 21.53
CA MET A 395 5.50 -17.96 21.29
C MET A 395 4.88 -18.49 22.61
N GLY A 396 5.69 -18.73 23.61
CA GLY A 396 5.21 -19.23 24.92
C GLY A 396 4.38 -18.22 25.70
N GLN A 397 4.58 -16.93 25.44
CA GLN A 397 3.86 -15.85 26.12
C GLN A 397 2.73 -15.22 25.26
N MET A 398 2.56 -15.68 24.04
CA MET A 398 1.62 -15.08 23.06
C MET A 398 0.21 -14.91 23.64
N LEU A 399 -0.34 -15.95 24.22
CA LEU A 399 -1.72 -15.93 24.75
C LEU A 399 -1.86 -14.99 25.96
N GLN A 400 -0.90 -15.00 26.87
CA GLN A 400 -0.92 -14.12 28.05
C GLN A 400 -0.80 -12.64 27.64
N GLN A 401 0.10 -12.34 26.73
CA GLN A 401 0.28 -10.99 26.21
C GLN A 401 -0.98 -10.52 25.46
N TRP A 402 -1.51 -11.35 24.58
CA TRP A 402 -2.76 -11.06 23.88
C TRP A 402 -3.89 -10.73 24.86
N THR A 403 -4.13 -11.58 25.86
CA THR A 403 -5.20 -11.38 26.84
C THR A 403 -5.04 -10.05 27.58
N SER A 404 -3.82 -9.72 28.01
CA SER A 404 -3.54 -8.45 28.70
C SER A 404 -3.87 -7.22 27.83
N TYR A 405 -3.49 -7.23 26.56
CA TYR A 405 -3.76 -6.09 25.65
C TYR A 405 -5.23 -6.01 25.25
N ARG A 406 -5.90 -7.14 25.05
CA ARG A 406 -7.34 -7.20 24.81
C ARG A 406 -8.12 -6.61 25.98
N ASP A 407 -7.80 -6.99 27.20
CA ASP A 407 -8.50 -6.54 28.42
C ASP A 407 -8.30 -5.02 28.61
N LYS A 408 -7.08 -4.50 28.45
CA LYS A 408 -6.82 -3.06 28.45
C LYS A 408 -7.61 -2.31 27.37
N ARG A 409 -7.67 -2.89 26.17
CA ARG A 409 -8.49 -2.30 25.08
C ARG A 409 -9.96 -2.25 25.47
N ASN A 410 -10.49 -3.30 26.05
CA ASN A 410 -11.91 -3.34 26.48
C ASN A 410 -12.18 -2.32 27.59
N GLU A 411 -11.26 -2.19 28.55
CA GLU A 411 -11.33 -1.15 29.59
C GLU A 411 -11.27 0.27 28.98
N TYR A 412 -10.42 0.48 27.98
CA TYR A 412 -10.36 1.75 27.24
C TYR A 412 -11.68 2.06 26.52
N GLU A 413 -12.28 1.07 25.83
CA GLU A 413 -13.54 1.30 25.12
C GLU A 413 -14.70 1.59 26.07
N ALA A 414 -14.74 0.92 27.25
CA ALA A 414 -15.70 1.23 28.30
C ALA A 414 -15.52 2.68 28.79
N LEU A 415 -14.29 3.04 29.18
CA LEU A 415 -13.96 4.40 29.61
C LEU A 415 -14.34 5.46 28.54
N ARG A 416 -14.10 5.16 27.28
CA ARG A 416 -14.43 6.06 26.17
C ARG A 416 -15.93 6.25 26.01
N LEU A 417 -16.69 5.17 26.06
CA LEU A 417 -18.14 5.23 25.92
C LEU A 417 -18.79 5.99 27.08
N ASP A 418 -18.42 5.67 28.31
CA ASP A 418 -18.90 6.37 29.51
C ASP A 418 -18.64 7.88 29.39
N ALA A 419 -17.42 8.27 28.98
CA ALA A 419 -17.06 9.68 28.84
C ALA A 419 -17.83 10.40 27.72
N TYR A 420 -18.11 9.70 26.62
CA TYR A 420 -18.89 10.28 25.52
C TYR A 420 -20.42 10.23 25.79
N GLU A 421 -20.92 9.41 26.70
CA GLU A 421 -22.31 9.50 27.17
C GLU A 421 -22.56 10.77 27.99
N GLU A 422 -21.57 11.21 28.73
CA GLU A 422 -21.64 12.47 29.51
C GLU A 422 -21.39 13.71 28.65
N ALA A 423 -20.79 13.55 27.46
CA ALA A 423 -20.50 14.64 26.52
C ALA A 423 -21.74 15.06 25.71
N PRO A 424 -21.75 16.26 25.12
CA PRO A 424 -22.81 16.65 24.19
C PRO A 424 -22.97 15.67 23.04
N ALA A 425 -24.22 15.47 22.58
CA ALA A 425 -24.52 14.60 21.45
C ALA A 425 -23.71 15.04 20.20
N PRO A 426 -23.10 14.09 19.45
CA PRO A 426 -22.28 14.43 18.29
C PRO A 426 -23.13 15.05 17.19
N THR A 427 -22.57 16.10 16.55
CA THR A 427 -23.16 16.88 15.48
C THR A 427 -22.27 16.84 14.23
N TRP A 428 -22.64 17.53 13.17
CA TRP A 428 -21.80 17.71 11.99
C TRP A 428 -20.48 18.46 12.31
N ALA A 429 -20.45 19.29 13.34
CA ALA A 429 -19.25 20.00 13.78
C ALA A 429 -18.19 19.06 14.39
N ASP A 430 -18.58 17.88 14.84
CA ASP A 430 -17.67 16.87 15.37
C ASP A 430 -16.89 16.12 14.28
N ILE A 431 -17.27 16.29 13.02
CA ILE A 431 -16.57 15.71 11.87
C ILE A 431 -15.59 16.74 11.33
N TRP A 432 -14.30 16.38 11.36
CA TRP A 432 -13.25 17.25 10.86
C TRP A 432 -13.37 17.52 9.34
N HIS A 433 -13.15 18.78 8.96
CA HIS A 433 -13.32 19.28 7.59
C HIS A 433 -12.28 20.37 7.23
N GLY A 434 -11.10 20.30 7.83
CA GLY A 434 -10.07 21.33 7.68
C GLY A 434 -9.41 21.40 6.29
N ASN A 435 -9.32 20.27 5.57
CA ASN A 435 -8.81 20.22 4.21
C ASN A 435 -9.34 18.99 3.46
N ASP A 436 -8.85 18.74 2.24
CA ASP A 436 -9.26 17.63 1.37
C ASP A 436 -8.86 16.22 1.87
N ASN A 437 -8.13 16.11 2.98
CA ASN A 437 -7.88 14.85 3.67
C ASN A 437 -9.04 14.40 4.58
N ALA A 438 -10.08 15.20 4.73
CA ALA A 438 -11.18 14.93 5.66
C ALA A 438 -12.03 13.73 5.28
N LEU A 439 -12.13 13.44 3.99
CA LEU A 439 -12.95 12.37 3.44
C LEU A 439 -12.07 11.45 2.61
N LEU A 440 -11.97 10.18 3.01
CA LEU A 440 -11.11 9.21 2.34
C LEU A 440 -11.88 7.95 1.96
N SER A 441 -11.65 7.45 0.74
CA SER A 441 -12.08 6.14 0.28
C SER A 441 -10.91 5.17 0.28
N ILE A 442 -11.12 4.01 0.89
CA ILE A 442 -10.14 2.94 1.02
C ILE A 442 -10.65 1.71 0.28
N PHE A 443 -9.80 1.15 -0.58
CA PHE A 443 -10.05 -0.09 -1.30
C PHE A 443 -8.94 -1.08 -0.95
N ARG A 444 -9.29 -2.21 -0.35
CA ARG A 444 -8.35 -3.28 -0.01
C ARG A 444 -8.62 -4.50 -0.86
N GLN A 445 -7.62 -4.87 -1.62
CA GLN A 445 -7.65 -5.98 -2.54
C GLN A 445 -6.44 -6.85 -2.25
N TYR A 446 -6.59 -7.84 -1.43
CA TYR A 446 -5.57 -8.78 -0.98
C TYR A 446 -4.21 -8.13 -0.65
N ASP A 447 -3.28 -8.03 -1.60
CA ASP A 447 -1.96 -7.41 -1.43
C ASP A 447 -1.83 -6.04 -2.13
N SER A 448 -2.91 -5.53 -2.65
CA SER A 448 -3.02 -4.16 -3.15
C SER A 448 -4.03 -3.38 -2.34
N ALA A 449 -3.64 -2.20 -1.90
CA ALA A 449 -4.54 -1.29 -1.22
C ALA A 449 -4.36 0.12 -1.76
N SER A 450 -5.46 0.80 -1.97
CA SER A 450 -5.48 2.16 -2.47
C SER A 450 -6.30 3.06 -1.57
N VAL A 451 -5.81 4.27 -1.37
CA VAL A 451 -6.50 5.33 -0.64
C VAL A 451 -6.66 6.52 -1.58
N ARG A 452 -7.83 7.11 -1.60
CA ARG A 452 -8.13 8.30 -2.40
C ARG A 452 -8.90 9.30 -1.59
N LYS A 453 -8.62 10.58 -1.80
CA LYS A 453 -9.41 11.69 -1.28
C LYS A 453 -10.77 11.73 -1.93
N GLY A 454 -11.79 12.07 -1.16
CA GLY A 454 -13.19 12.06 -1.56
C GLY A 454 -13.88 10.71 -1.27
N LEU A 455 -15.20 10.71 -1.42
CA LEU A 455 -16.04 9.54 -1.21
C LEU A 455 -16.40 8.93 -2.57
N ILE A 456 -15.75 7.82 -2.90
CA ILE A 456 -15.79 7.16 -4.20
C ILE A 456 -16.57 5.85 -4.09
N GLY A 457 -17.36 5.56 -5.10
CA GLY A 457 -18.17 4.35 -5.15
C GLY A 457 -19.52 4.46 -4.44
N GLY A 458 -20.26 3.37 -4.40
CA GLY A 458 -21.45 3.25 -3.56
C GLY A 458 -21.12 3.32 -2.08
N VAL A 459 -22.12 3.62 -1.24
CA VAL A 459 -21.96 3.63 0.22
C VAL A 459 -21.44 2.27 0.69
N PRO A 460 -20.27 2.19 1.28
CA PRO A 460 -19.65 0.91 1.63
C PRO A 460 -20.39 0.22 2.79
N GLN A 461 -20.05 -1.06 3.01
CA GLN A 461 -20.65 -1.84 4.09
C GLN A 461 -20.37 -1.18 5.45
N THR A 462 -19.13 -0.76 5.71
CA THR A 462 -18.73 -0.10 6.95
C THR A 462 -18.15 1.30 6.70
N LEU A 463 -18.29 2.17 7.68
CA LEU A 463 -17.65 3.49 7.74
C LEU A 463 -16.86 3.59 9.06
N TRP A 464 -15.73 4.29 9.01
CA TRP A 464 -14.87 4.55 10.15
C TRP A 464 -14.93 6.02 10.52
N TRP A 465 -15.22 6.31 11.79
CA TRP A 465 -15.00 7.63 12.35
C TRP A 465 -13.86 7.55 13.34
N MET A 466 -12.71 8.09 12.94
CA MET A 466 -11.46 7.95 13.67
C MET A 466 -11.21 9.16 14.56
N ASP A 467 -11.09 8.94 15.87
CA ASP A 467 -10.51 9.87 16.83
C ASP A 467 -8.97 9.75 16.83
N TYR A 468 -8.30 10.62 17.58
CA TYR A 468 -6.83 10.60 17.65
C TYR A 468 -6.27 9.25 18.14
N PRO A 469 -6.78 8.65 19.24
CA PRO A 469 -6.30 7.35 19.67
C PRO A 469 -6.50 6.22 18.65
N LEU A 470 -7.58 6.23 17.89
CA LEU A 470 -7.81 5.24 16.83
C LEU A 470 -6.80 5.40 15.68
N LEU A 471 -6.58 6.63 15.21
CA LEU A 471 -5.66 6.92 14.10
C LEU A 471 -4.21 6.59 14.48
N GLU A 472 -3.75 7.06 15.63
CA GLU A 472 -2.37 6.85 16.11
C GLU A 472 -2.09 5.38 16.42
N ARG A 473 -3.02 4.66 17.09
CA ARG A 473 -2.86 3.21 17.35
C ARG A 473 -2.81 2.40 16.06
N THR A 474 -3.65 2.73 15.08
CA THR A 474 -3.65 2.04 13.79
C THR A 474 -2.31 2.23 13.10
N TYR A 475 -1.81 3.45 13.07
CA TYR A 475 -0.53 3.77 12.45
C TYR A 475 0.63 3.03 13.15
N TYR A 476 0.72 3.12 14.48
CA TYR A 476 1.79 2.43 15.21
C TYR A 476 1.70 0.91 15.08
N GLN A 477 0.51 0.33 15.18
CA GLN A 477 0.33 -1.13 15.09
C GLN A 477 0.74 -1.69 13.74
N LEU A 478 0.38 -1.01 12.66
CA LEU A 478 0.55 -1.52 11.30
C LEU A 478 1.79 -0.99 10.59
N VAL A 479 2.44 0.05 11.12
CA VAL A 479 3.59 0.69 10.48
C VAL A 479 4.82 0.66 11.37
N VAL A 480 4.80 1.39 12.49
CA VAL A 480 5.98 1.58 13.34
C VAL A 480 6.40 0.30 14.06
N ASN A 481 5.41 -0.42 14.63
CA ASN A 481 5.64 -1.64 15.40
C ASN A 481 5.61 -2.91 14.54
N PHE A 482 5.14 -2.83 13.29
CA PHE A 482 5.05 -4.01 12.45
C PHE A 482 6.42 -4.46 11.94
N ASP A 483 6.73 -5.72 12.21
CA ASP A 483 7.94 -6.38 11.75
C ASP A 483 7.61 -7.46 10.73
N VAL A 484 7.84 -7.17 9.46
CA VAL A 484 7.62 -8.11 8.36
C VAL A 484 8.48 -9.38 8.47
N TYR A 485 9.61 -9.29 9.15
CA TYR A 485 10.52 -10.42 9.42
C TYR A 485 10.17 -11.13 10.74
N GLY A 486 9.14 -10.67 11.44
CA GLY A 486 8.68 -11.25 12.70
C GLY A 486 8.09 -12.64 12.56
N ASN A 487 7.94 -13.33 13.68
CA ASN A 487 7.36 -14.68 13.73
C ASN A 487 5.82 -14.65 13.71
N VAL A 488 5.22 -15.82 13.67
CA VAL A 488 3.74 -15.99 13.65
C VAL A 488 3.07 -15.36 14.88
N SER A 489 3.72 -15.35 16.05
CA SER A 489 3.17 -14.70 17.25
C SER A 489 3.00 -13.21 17.05
N HIS A 490 4.03 -12.53 16.53
CA HIS A 490 3.98 -11.12 16.22
C HIS A 490 2.86 -10.78 15.22
N GLN A 491 2.80 -11.55 14.12
CA GLN A 491 1.82 -11.32 13.06
C GLN A 491 0.38 -11.56 13.55
N ALA A 492 0.15 -12.64 14.32
CA ALA A 492 -1.17 -12.94 14.88
C ALA A 492 -1.65 -11.86 15.85
N GLN A 493 -0.80 -11.40 16.76
CA GLN A 493 -1.13 -10.34 17.71
C GLN A 493 -1.42 -9.01 16.99
N THR A 494 -0.61 -8.66 15.99
CA THR A 494 -0.85 -7.48 15.16
C THR A 494 -2.22 -7.55 14.49
N ARG A 495 -2.55 -8.67 13.88
CA ARG A 495 -3.82 -8.88 13.19
C ARG A 495 -5.02 -8.79 14.13
N LEU A 496 -4.99 -9.53 15.22
CA LEU A 496 -6.07 -9.56 16.19
C LEU A 496 -6.34 -8.18 16.80
N TYR A 497 -5.28 -7.44 17.13
CA TYR A 497 -5.42 -6.11 17.71
C TYR A 497 -5.93 -5.08 16.71
N PHE A 498 -5.50 -5.19 15.45
CA PHE A 498 -6.05 -4.34 14.40
C PHE A 498 -7.56 -4.54 14.23
N ASP A 499 -8.07 -5.78 14.31
CA ASP A 499 -9.49 -6.04 14.27
C ASP A 499 -10.24 -5.36 15.44
N LEU A 500 -9.63 -5.30 16.62
CA LEU A 500 -10.18 -4.57 17.77
C LEU A 500 -10.17 -3.04 17.54
N ILE A 501 -9.11 -2.48 16.94
CA ILE A 501 -9.07 -1.05 16.59
C ILE A 501 -10.15 -0.74 15.53
N ARG A 502 -10.28 -1.58 14.51
CA ARG A 502 -11.31 -1.47 13.49
C ARG A 502 -12.71 -1.43 14.11
N ASN A 503 -13.02 -2.38 14.99
CA ASN A 503 -14.27 -2.40 15.71
C ASN A 503 -14.50 -1.10 16.48
N GLY A 504 -13.47 -0.54 17.13
CA GLY A 504 -13.54 0.75 17.80
C GLY A 504 -13.92 1.90 16.85
N ALA A 505 -13.33 1.96 15.64
CA ALA A 505 -13.63 2.98 14.64
C ALA A 505 -15.07 2.87 14.09
N GLU A 506 -15.55 1.64 13.89
CA GLU A 506 -16.91 1.35 13.44
C GLU A 506 -17.94 1.68 14.54
N GLN A 507 -17.67 1.33 15.78
CA GLN A 507 -18.54 1.71 16.92
C GLN A 507 -18.55 3.23 17.15
N ASN A 508 -17.41 3.91 16.95
CA ASN A 508 -17.38 5.36 17.03
C ASN A 508 -18.28 5.99 15.94
N PHE A 509 -18.28 5.43 14.73
CA PHE A 509 -19.21 5.85 13.69
C PHE A 509 -20.69 5.66 14.09
N LEU A 510 -21.03 4.58 14.79
CA LEU A 510 -22.40 4.34 15.23
C LEU A 510 -22.92 5.43 16.18
N ARG A 511 -22.07 6.18 16.87
CA ARG A 511 -22.50 7.33 17.68
C ARG A 511 -23.15 8.44 16.84
N LEU A 512 -22.82 8.53 15.56
CA LEU A 512 -23.48 9.45 14.61
C LEU A 512 -24.85 8.96 14.15
N MET A 513 -25.19 7.70 14.38
CA MET A 513 -26.45 7.09 13.94
C MET A 513 -27.55 7.20 15.01
N PRO A 514 -28.84 7.23 14.61
CA PRO A 514 -29.94 7.10 15.56
C PRO A 514 -29.81 5.83 16.40
N VAL A 515 -30.12 5.90 17.68
CA VAL A 515 -29.98 4.76 18.63
C VAL A 515 -30.66 3.50 18.09
N ALA A 516 -31.88 3.62 17.57
CA ALA A 516 -32.65 2.49 17.01
C ALA A 516 -31.96 1.79 15.82
N ALA A 517 -31.09 2.50 15.08
CA ALA A 517 -30.39 1.94 13.92
C ALA A 517 -29.08 1.21 14.28
N ARG A 518 -28.45 1.54 15.43
CA ARG A 518 -27.09 1.11 15.81
C ARG A 518 -26.95 -0.40 15.89
N LYS A 519 -27.84 -1.03 16.66
CA LYS A 519 -27.81 -2.48 16.87
C LYS A 519 -27.97 -3.24 15.54
N HIS A 520 -28.87 -2.81 14.70
CA HIS A 520 -29.09 -3.46 13.41
C HIS A 520 -27.84 -3.35 12.49
N LEU A 521 -27.25 -2.16 12.40
CA LEU A 521 -26.01 -1.95 11.63
C LEU A 521 -24.86 -2.81 12.17
N LEU A 522 -24.69 -2.86 13.47
CA LEU A 522 -23.65 -3.66 14.08
C LEU A 522 -23.85 -5.16 13.87
N ASP A 523 -25.09 -5.64 14.03
CA ASP A 523 -25.44 -7.04 13.77
C ASP A 523 -25.19 -7.41 12.30
N ASP A 524 -25.49 -6.53 11.34
CA ASP A 524 -25.20 -6.73 9.92
C ASP A 524 -23.70 -6.82 9.61
N TRP A 525 -22.89 -6.01 10.29
CA TRP A 525 -21.43 -5.99 10.09
C TRP A 525 -20.70 -7.17 10.71
N TYR A 526 -21.25 -7.74 11.82
CA TYR A 526 -20.61 -8.75 12.64
C TYR A 526 -21.37 -10.06 12.72
N GLN A 527 -22.21 -10.38 11.71
CA GLN A 527 -22.93 -11.64 11.63
C GLN A 527 -21.97 -12.83 11.69
N ASN A 528 -22.43 -13.91 12.35
CA ASN A 528 -21.72 -15.17 12.40
C ASN A 528 -20.29 -15.11 12.92
N SER A 529 -19.99 -14.20 13.86
CA SER A 529 -18.66 -14.04 14.47
C SER A 529 -18.11 -15.31 15.13
N GLY A 530 -18.93 -16.36 15.30
CA GLY A 530 -18.51 -17.70 15.66
C GLY A 530 -17.79 -17.81 17.01
N ARG A 531 -17.09 -18.95 17.21
CA ARG A 531 -16.35 -19.23 18.46
C ARG A 531 -15.18 -18.27 18.71
N LEU A 532 -14.70 -17.58 17.69
CA LEU A 532 -13.60 -16.62 17.85
C LEU A 532 -14.03 -15.31 18.53
N LYS A 533 -15.33 -15.01 18.62
CA LYS A 533 -15.83 -13.95 19.48
C LYS A 533 -15.31 -14.08 20.91
N MET A 534 -15.13 -15.30 21.41
CA MET A 534 -14.55 -15.56 22.73
C MET A 534 -13.08 -15.17 22.86
N TRP A 535 -12.30 -15.17 21.75
CA TRP A 535 -10.89 -14.80 21.76
C TRP A 535 -10.69 -13.30 21.57
N LEU A 536 -11.57 -12.67 20.80
CA LEU A 536 -11.50 -11.26 20.50
C LEU A 536 -12.27 -10.43 21.52
N ASP A 537 -13.32 -11.04 22.11
CA ASP A 537 -14.19 -10.41 23.11
C ASP A 537 -14.60 -8.99 22.69
N TYR A 538 -15.25 -8.90 21.52
CA TYR A 538 -15.88 -7.63 21.10
C TYR A 538 -16.96 -7.29 22.13
N GLN A 539 -16.66 -6.37 23.02
CA GLN A 539 -17.71 -5.75 23.81
C GLN A 539 -18.44 -4.79 22.89
N ASN A 540 -19.58 -5.24 22.38
CA ASN A 540 -20.56 -4.33 21.81
C ASN A 540 -21.21 -3.64 23.00
N LEU A 541 -20.69 -2.48 23.34
CA LEU A 541 -21.26 -1.68 24.42
C LEU A 541 -22.53 -1.04 23.86
N ASP A 542 -23.65 -1.29 24.50
CA ASP A 542 -24.90 -0.62 24.20
C ASP A 542 -24.71 0.88 24.50
N ASN A 543 -24.69 1.69 23.48
CA ASN A 543 -24.56 3.14 23.59
C ASN A 543 -25.94 3.74 23.28
N ASP A 544 -26.64 4.17 24.31
CA ASP A 544 -27.95 4.80 24.22
C ASP A 544 -27.91 6.33 24.14
N ALA A 545 -26.70 6.94 24.17
CA ALA A 545 -26.57 8.38 24.04
C ALA A 545 -27.11 8.87 22.68
N PRO A 546 -27.94 9.95 22.64
CA PRO A 546 -28.53 10.41 21.41
C PRO A 546 -27.49 10.95 20.43
N THR A 547 -27.80 10.92 19.14
CA THR A 547 -27.09 11.70 18.13
C THR A 547 -27.78 13.06 17.94
N GLY A 548 -26.99 14.10 17.63
CA GLY A 548 -27.52 15.41 17.23
C GLY A 548 -27.77 15.52 15.71
N LEU A 549 -27.54 14.44 14.95
CA LEU A 549 -27.79 14.40 13.52
C LEU A 549 -29.26 14.05 13.23
N ASP A 550 -29.91 14.82 12.37
CA ASP A 550 -31.26 14.51 11.90
C ASP A 550 -31.21 13.47 10.78
N LEU A 551 -31.33 12.20 11.16
CA LEU A 551 -31.28 11.04 10.29
C LEU A 551 -32.48 10.12 10.53
N PRO A 552 -33.03 9.49 9.47
CA PRO A 552 -34.10 8.52 9.64
C PRO A 552 -33.60 7.23 10.31
N GLU A 553 -34.41 6.55 11.08
CA GLU A 553 -34.05 5.27 11.70
C GLU A 553 -33.76 4.19 10.67
N LYS A 554 -34.59 4.13 9.59
CA LYS A 554 -34.38 3.20 8.47
C LYS A 554 -33.49 3.83 7.41
N GLY A 555 -32.43 3.14 7.01
CA GLY A 555 -31.48 3.64 6.01
C GLY A 555 -30.60 4.79 6.51
N ALA A 556 -30.41 4.92 7.82
CA ALA A 556 -29.63 5.98 8.47
C ALA A 556 -28.25 6.16 7.85
N LYS A 557 -27.52 5.07 7.58
CA LYS A 557 -26.20 5.09 6.97
C LYS A 557 -26.21 5.74 5.57
N ASN A 558 -27.17 5.40 4.74
CA ASN A 558 -27.29 6.00 3.40
C ASN A 558 -27.71 7.47 3.48
N ALA A 559 -28.64 7.81 4.37
CA ALA A 559 -29.03 9.20 4.61
C ALA A 559 -27.85 10.04 5.13
N PHE A 560 -27.04 9.50 6.03
CA PHE A 560 -25.80 10.11 6.48
C PHE A 560 -24.85 10.38 5.32
N ALA A 561 -24.60 9.38 4.47
CA ALA A 561 -23.71 9.52 3.30
C ALA A 561 -24.19 10.63 2.35
N VAL A 562 -25.48 10.69 2.05
CA VAL A 562 -26.05 11.75 1.19
C VAL A 562 -25.86 13.13 1.83
N GLN A 563 -26.13 13.27 3.13
CA GLN A 563 -25.96 14.55 3.82
C GLN A 563 -24.47 14.93 3.94
N LEU A 564 -23.58 13.97 4.20
CA LEU A 564 -22.14 14.18 4.25
C LEU A 564 -21.61 14.72 2.91
N LEU A 565 -21.92 14.05 1.81
CA LEU A 565 -21.55 14.48 0.45
C LEU A 565 -22.06 15.89 0.12
N SER A 566 -23.30 16.20 0.51
CA SER A 566 -23.87 17.54 0.28
C SER A 566 -23.19 18.63 1.09
N ARG A 567 -22.90 18.37 2.38
CA ARG A 567 -22.29 19.35 3.30
C ARG A 567 -20.84 19.61 2.99
N TYR A 568 -20.10 18.60 2.59
CA TYR A 568 -18.67 18.66 2.35
C TYR A 568 -18.31 18.58 0.86
N ALA A 569 -19.23 18.94 -0.02
CA ALA A 569 -19.02 18.94 -1.48
C ALA A 569 -17.78 19.76 -1.93
N SER A 570 -17.40 20.81 -1.17
CA SER A 570 -16.19 21.59 -1.46
C SER A 570 -14.88 20.86 -1.13
N LEU A 571 -14.94 19.82 -0.28
CA LEU A 571 -13.80 18.98 0.12
C LEU A 571 -13.74 17.69 -0.69
N ASP A 572 -14.83 17.33 -1.38
CA ASP A 572 -14.84 16.20 -2.28
C ASP A 572 -14.08 16.58 -3.56
N ALA A 573 -12.81 16.23 -3.59
CA ALA A 573 -11.88 16.63 -4.62
C ALA A 573 -12.28 16.14 -6.03
N ARG A 574 -13.10 15.11 -6.13
CA ARG A 574 -13.57 14.54 -7.40
C ARG A 574 -15.03 14.10 -7.28
N PRO A 575 -15.95 14.81 -7.93
CA PRO A 575 -17.30 14.28 -8.14
C PRO A 575 -17.21 12.88 -8.76
N ASP A 576 -18.02 11.95 -8.26
CA ASP A 576 -18.06 10.57 -8.75
C ASP A 576 -19.30 10.31 -9.64
N PRO A 577 -19.31 10.82 -10.88
CA PRO A 577 -20.47 10.75 -11.74
C PRO A 577 -20.75 9.36 -12.28
N ILE A 578 -19.75 8.47 -12.33
CA ILE A 578 -19.93 7.12 -12.84
C ILE A 578 -20.65 6.26 -11.82
N ASN A 579 -20.16 6.25 -10.57
CA ASN A 579 -20.67 5.34 -9.54
C ASN A 579 -21.95 5.84 -8.86
N LEU A 580 -22.15 7.14 -8.76
CA LEU A 580 -23.33 7.72 -8.11
C LEU A 580 -24.49 7.99 -9.06
N CYS A 581 -24.28 7.89 -10.37
CA CYS A 581 -25.30 8.10 -11.40
C CYS A 581 -25.79 6.79 -11.98
N GLN A 582 -26.76 6.16 -11.31
CA GLN A 582 -27.28 4.83 -11.71
C GLN A 582 -28.25 4.86 -12.89
N ASP A 583 -28.92 5.98 -13.13
CA ASP A 583 -29.93 6.13 -14.18
C ASP A 583 -29.45 6.96 -15.39
N GLY A 584 -28.22 7.42 -15.38
CA GLY A 584 -27.63 8.27 -16.43
C GLY A 584 -28.07 9.72 -16.43
N GLY A 585 -29.19 10.07 -15.74
CA GLY A 585 -29.74 11.42 -15.70
C GLY A 585 -28.91 12.40 -14.85
N CYS A 586 -28.13 11.90 -13.91
CA CYS A 586 -27.26 12.66 -13.01
C CYS A 586 -25.85 12.84 -13.53
N TYR A 587 -25.46 12.18 -14.62
CA TYR A 587 -24.12 12.26 -15.17
C TYR A 587 -23.80 13.68 -15.67
N ARG A 588 -22.80 14.33 -15.07
CA ARG A 588 -22.48 15.74 -15.33
C ARG A 588 -21.00 16.02 -15.59
N ARG A 589 -20.17 15.01 -15.90
CA ARG A 589 -18.76 15.23 -16.17
C ARG A 589 -18.58 15.93 -17.52
N SER A 590 -17.86 17.05 -17.55
CA SER A 590 -17.50 17.75 -18.80
C SER A 590 -16.31 17.04 -19.47
N VAL A 591 -16.60 16.04 -20.29
CA VAL A 591 -15.61 15.30 -21.08
C VAL A 591 -16.05 15.26 -22.55
N PRO A 592 -15.16 14.97 -23.51
CA PRO A 592 -15.54 14.80 -24.91
C PRO A 592 -16.64 13.75 -25.07
N ARG A 593 -17.56 13.96 -25.99
CA ARG A 593 -18.76 13.12 -26.15
C ARG A 593 -18.49 11.62 -26.26
N PRO A 594 -17.49 11.12 -27.01
CA PRO A 594 -17.21 9.67 -27.05
C PRO A 594 -16.85 9.09 -25.70
N LEU A 595 -16.15 9.85 -24.84
CA LEU A 595 -15.82 9.44 -23.50
C LEU A 595 -17.03 9.50 -22.57
N GLN A 596 -17.88 10.52 -22.74
CA GLN A 596 -19.15 10.65 -22.00
C GLN A 596 -20.05 9.44 -22.24
N ASP A 597 -20.18 9.01 -23.49
CA ASP A 597 -20.99 7.85 -23.89
C ASP A 597 -20.40 6.56 -23.26
N ALA A 598 -19.08 6.42 -23.21
CA ALA A 598 -18.40 5.30 -22.57
C ALA A 598 -18.62 5.28 -21.05
N GLU A 599 -18.44 6.42 -20.37
CA GLU A 599 -18.68 6.52 -18.92
C GLU A 599 -20.14 6.27 -18.55
N GLN A 600 -21.07 6.73 -19.37
CA GLN A 600 -22.50 6.41 -19.19
C GLN A 600 -22.78 4.91 -19.37
N ALA A 601 -22.09 4.24 -20.31
CA ALA A 601 -22.20 2.78 -20.42
C ALA A 601 -21.62 2.10 -19.16
N PHE A 602 -20.46 2.54 -18.67
CA PHE A 602 -19.84 1.98 -17.47
C PHE A 602 -20.70 2.15 -16.21
N SER A 603 -21.47 3.24 -16.08
CA SER A 603 -22.35 3.43 -14.93
C SER A 603 -23.42 2.33 -14.79
N ARG A 604 -23.76 1.61 -15.87
CA ARG A 604 -24.67 0.47 -15.83
C ARG A 604 -24.08 -0.74 -15.09
N LEU A 605 -22.75 -0.88 -15.08
CA LEU A 605 -22.07 -1.98 -14.39
C LEU A 605 -22.04 -1.79 -12.87
N VAL A 606 -22.07 -0.55 -12.39
CA VAL A 606 -21.96 -0.22 -10.95
C VAL A 606 -23.31 -0.12 -10.24
N SER A 607 -24.40 -0.17 -10.99
CA SER A 607 -25.76 0.06 -10.48
C SER A 607 -26.37 -1.14 -9.74
N ARG A 608 -25.77 -2.32 -9.84
CA ARG A 608 -26.34 -3.59 -9.34
C ARG A 608 -25.29 -4.46 -8.67
N PRO A 609 -25.65 -5.23 -7.61
CA PRO A 609 -24.80 -6.27 -7.07
C PRO A 609 -24.71 -7.48 -8.01
N ALA A 610 -23.77 -8.37 -7.74
CA ALA A 610 -23.51 -9.58 -8.54
C ALA A 610 -24.74 -10.50 -8.70
N ALA A 611 -25.64 -10.53 -7.72
CA ALA A 611 -26.91 -11.23 -7.85
C ALA A 611 -27.78 -10.73 -9.03
N GLY A 612 -27.65 -9.44 -9.37
CA GLY A 612 -28.32 -8.82 -10.51
C GLY A 612 -27.45 -8.64 -11.75
N LEU A 613 -26.14 -8.87 -11.63
CA LEU A 613 -25.15 -8.73 -12.71
C LEU A 613 -24.02 -9.77 -12.53
N LYS A 614 -24.26 -10.97 -13.04
CA LYS A 614 -23.43 -12.16 -12.79
C LYS A 614 -21.95 -11.99 -13.13
N VAL A 615 -21.64 -11.19 -14.15
CA VAL A 615 -20.25 -10.94 -14.58
C VAL A 615 -19.37 -10.38 -13.46
N ILE A 616 -19.94 -9.71 -12.46
CA ILE A 616 -19.16 -9.17 -11.33
C ILE A 616 -18.38 -10.28 -10.62
N GLU A 617 -18.93 -11.49 -10.54
CA GLU A 617 -18.25 -12.66 -9.94
C GLU A 617 -17.04 -13.13 -10.77
N GLN A 618 -16.98 -12.77 -12.06
CA GLN A 618 -15.90 -13.14 -12.97
C GLN A 618 -14.81 -12.06 -13.08
N PHE A 619 -15.11 -10.83 -12.67
CA PHE A 619 -14.10 -9.76 -12.71
C PHE A 619 -12.98 -10.05 -11.74
N PRO A 620 -11.70 -9.89 -12.16
CA PRO A 620 -10.57 -9.72 -11.26
C PRO A 620 -10.77 -8.54 -10.31
N GLU A 621 -10.01 -8.50 -9.21
CA GLU A 621 -10.21 -7.48 -8.18
C GLU A 621 -9.91 -6.06 -8.67
N ALA A 622 -8.89 -5.89 -9.51
CA ALA A 622 -8.53 -4.61 -10.12
C ALA A 622 -8.33 -4.80 -11.63
N THR A 623 -9.37 -4.52 -12.39
CA THR A 623 -9.38 -4.64 -13.85
C THR A 623 -9.21 -3.28 -14.50
N ILE A 624 -8.24 -3.15 -15.39
CA ILE A 624 -8.01 -1.94 -16.17
C ILE A 624 -8.90 -1.95 -17.41
N LEU A 625 -9.60 -0.84 -17.62
CA LEU A 625 -10.31 -0.55 -18.87
C LEU A 625 -9.56 0.57 -19.58
N ARG A 626 -8.84 0.22 -20.63
CA ARG A 626 -8.15 1.18 -21.50
C ARG A 626 -9.11 1.57 -22.61
N VAL A 627 -9.43 2.86 -22.71
CA VAL A 627 -10.38 3.39 -23.68
C VAL A 627 -9.61 4.27 -24.68
N GLU A 628 -9.51 3.80 -25.91
CA GLU A 628 -8.91 4.56 -27.00
C GLU A 628 -9.91 5.58 -27.56
N LEU A 629 -9.46 6.81 -27.64
CA LEU A 629 -10.19 7.95 -28.18
C LEU A 629 -9.76 8.28 -29.63
N PRO A 630 -10.60 8.98 -30.41
CA PRO A 630 -10.20 9.49 -31.71
C PRO A 630 -8.90 10.30 -31.63
N GLY A 631 -7.99 10.07 -32.58
CA GLY A 631 -6.69 10.74 -32.62
C GLY A 631 -5.60 10.08 -31.78
N GLY A 632 -5.81 8.84 -31.32
CA GLY A 632 -4.80 8.04 -30.61
C GLY A 632 -4.60 8.43 -29.15
N LYS A 633 -5.45 9.28 -28.60
CA LYS A 633 -5.50 9.55 -27.17
C LYS A 633 -6.15 8.37 -26.45
N ARG A 634 -5.88 8.23 -25.16
CA ARG A 634 -6.51 7.21 -24.31
C ARG A 634 -6.93 7.78 -22.98
N GLU A 635 -7.92 7.13 -22.39
CA GLU A 635 -8.28 7.25 -20.99
C GLU A 635 -8.22 5.87 -20.32
N ILE A 636 -7.85 5.86 -19.07
CA ILE A 636 -7.74 4.64 -18.27
C ILE A 636 -8.75 4.69 -17.14
N TYR A 637 -9.44 3.57 -16.93
CA TYR A 637 -10.31 3.36 -15.78
C TYR A 637 -9.88 2.10 -15.05
N THR A 638 -10.09 2.08 -13.74
CA THR A 638 -9.94 0.87 -12.94
C THR A 638 -11.33 0.42 -12.47
N ALA A 639 -11.76 -0.76 -12.89
CA ALA A 639 -12.93 -1.42 -12.35
C ALA A 639 -12.51 -2.26 -11.14
N LEU A 640 -12.94 -1.85 -9.95
CA LEU A 640 -12.64 -2.50 -8.67
C LEU A 640 -13.81 -3.37 -8.24
N ARG A 641 -13.56 -4.65 -7.98
CA ARG A 641 -14.53 -5.55 -7.40
C ARG A 641 -14.52 -5.41 -5.88
N ASN A 642 -15.61 -4.92 -5.33
CA ASN A 642 -15.81 -4.80 -3.89
C ASN A 642 -16.45 -6.08 -3.37
N ARG A 643 -15.74 -6.83 -2.55
CA ARG A 643 -16.21 -8.09 -1.98
C ARG A 643 -17.06 -7.86 -0.74
N ALA A 644 -18.20 -8.52 -0.66
CA ALA A 644 -19.12 -8.45 0.46
C ALA A 644 -18.90 -9.62 1.43
N HIS A 645 -18.87 -9.35 2.72
CA HIS A 645 -18.67 -10.34 3.78
C HIS A 645 -19.69 -10.16 4.90
N SER A 646 -20.18 -11.26 5.45
CA SER A 646 -21.11 -11.22 6.59
C SER A 646 -20.44 -10.85 7.93
N ASN A 647 -19.12 -10.86 7.98
CA ASN A 647 -18.33 -10.34 9.10
C ASN A 647 -17.01 -9.82 8.55
N VAL A 648 -16.84 -8.50 8.57
CA VAL A 648 -15.72 -7.81 7.94
C VAL A 648 -14.43 -7.83 8.78
N ALA A 649 -14.50 -8.23 10.05
CA ALA A 649 -13.37 -8.14 10.97
C ALA A 649 -12.67 -9.47 11.26
N PHE A 650 -12.95 -10.53 10.53
CA PHE A 650 -12.57 -11.86 11.01
C PHE A 650 -11.33 -12.44 10.31
N MET A 651 -10.36 -12.92 11.08
CA MET A 651 -9.06 -13.37 10.59
C MET A 651 -9.07 -14.74 9.91
N LEU A 652 -9.92 -15.68 10.37
CA LEU A 652 -9.93 -17.06 9.88
C LEU A 652 -11.26 -17.38 9.19
N GLY A 653 -11.18 -18.10 8.06
CA GLY A 653 -12.37 -18.55 7.35
C GLY A 653 -13.11 -17.44 6.60
N GLU A 654 -12.38 -16.47 6.01
CA GLU A 654 -12.96 -15.42 5.16
C GLU A 654 -13.87 -16.01 4.08
N SER A 655 -13.46 -17.12 3.45
CA SER A 655 -14.24 -17.82 2.45
C SER A 655 -15.62 -18.30 2.94
N LEU A 656 -15.76 -18.57 4.24
CA LEU A 656 -17.04 -18.99 4.84
C LEU A 656 -18.01 -17.85 5.07
N ARG A 657 -17.53 -16.61 5.02
CA ARG A 657 -18.34 -15.40 5.24
C ARG A 657 -18.52 -14.57 3.99
N TYR A 658 -17.81 -14.92 2.96
CA TYR A 658 -17.88 -14.26 1.68
C TYR A 658 -19.27 -14.47 1.05
N GLN A 659 -19.88 -13.37 0.60
CA GLN A 659 -21.22 -13.33 0.00
C GLN A 659 -21.13 -12.82 -1.44
N PRO A 660 -20.66 -13.65 -2.39
CA PRO A 660 -20.35 -13.21 -3.76
C PRO A 660 -21.54 -12.54 -4.48
N GLY A 661 -22.76 -12.95 -4.19
CA GLY A 661 -23.96 -12.34 -4.78
C GLY A 661 -24.18 -10.87 -4.38
N LEU A 662 -23.51 -10.39 -3.33
CA LEU A 662 -23.57 -8.99 -2.88
C LEU A 662 -22.35 -8.17 -3.34
N ASP A 663 -21.39 -8.77 -4.03
CA ASP A 663 -20.26 -8.04 -4.60
C ASP A 663 -20.77 -6.92 -5.52
N THR A 664 -20.04 -5.80 -5.53
CA THR A 664 -20.31 -4.66 -6.40
C THR A 664 -19.07 -4.27 -7.19
N LEU A 665 -19.24 -3.43 -8.21
CA LEU A 665 -18.13 -2.79 -8.90
C LEU A 665 -18.09 -1.29 -8.54
N THR A 666 -16.87 -0.77 -8.44
CA THR A 666 -16.58 0.67 -8.48
C THR A 666 -15.70 0.92 -9.69
N ILE A 667 -16.06 1.87 -10.53
CA ILE A 667 -15.24 2.28 -11.68
C ILE A 667 -14.60 3.64 -11.39
N TYR A 668 -13.29 3.64 -11.30
CA TYR A 668 -12.48 4.82 -10.98
C TYR A 668 -11.79 5.35 -12.24
N PRO A 669 -11.93 6.64 -12.59
CA PRO A 669 -11.16 7.25 -13.67
C PRO A 669 -9.68 7.39 -13.27
N GLY A 670 -8.83 6.56 -13.83
CA GLY A 670 -7.42 6.50 -13.53
C GLY A 670 -6.94 5.10 -13.11
N VAL A 671 -5.67 5.00 -12.74
CA VAL A 671 -5.05 3.78 -12.23
C VAL A 671 -5.18 3.75 -10.70
N LEU A 672 -5.83 2.74 -10.16
CA LEU A 672 -6.12 2.65 -8.72
C LEU A 672 -5.50 1.41 -8.03
N SER A 673 -4.66 0.66 -8.67
CA SER A 673 -3.99 -0.49 -8.06
C SER A 673 -2.51 -0.49 -8.40
N SER A 674 -1.67 -0.91 -7.45
CA SER A 674 -0.26 -1.22 -7.75
C SER A 674 -0.11 -2.52 -8.55
N TYR A 675 -1.15 -3.36 -8.56
CA TYR A 675 -1.19 -4.68 -9.17
C TYR A 675 -2.40 -4.77 -10.10
N PRO A 676 -2.31 -4.32 -11.37
CA PRO A 676 -3.37 -4.58 -12.33
C PRO A 676 -3.55 -6.10 -12.50
N ASN A 677 -4.78 -6.57 -12.27
CA ASN A 677 -5.06 -8.01 -12.34
C ASN A 677 -5.45 -8.45 -13.75
N PHE A 678 -6.00 -7.58 -14.56
CA PHE A 678 -6.29 -7.80 -15.98
C PHE A 678 -6.51 -6.48 -16.70
N MET A 679 -6.50 -6.51 -18.03
CA MET A 679 -6.73 -5.34 -18.88
C MET A 679 -7.66 -5.68 -20.04
N PHE A 680 -8.63 -4.80 -20.27
CA PHE A 680 -9.40 -4.73 -21.51
C PHE A 680 -9.00 -3.48 -22.30
N ASP A 681 -8.87 -3.62 -23.62
CA ASP A 681 -8.61 -2.54 -24.57
C ASP A 681 -9.81 -2.30 -25.44
N LEU A 682 -10.39 -1.11 -25.39
CA LEU A 682 -11.62 -0.74 -26.02
C LEU A 682 -11.44 0.54 -26.85
N LYS A 683 -12.13 0.65 -27.97
CA LYS A 683 -12.41 1.96 -28.55
C LYS A 683 -13.59 2.59 -27.83
N ALA A 684 -13.61 3.91 -27.70
CA ALA A 684 -14.69 4.62 -26.97
C ALA A 684 -16.09 4.28 -27.55
N GLU A 685 -16.21 4.16 -28.88
CA GLU A 685 -17.45 3.77 -29.54
C GLU A 685 -17.87 2.32 -29.28
N GLU A 686 -16.97 1.45 -28.83
CA GLU A 686 -17.27 0.04 -28.50
C GLU A 686 -17.70 -0.15 -27.03
N ALA A 687 -17.61 0.88 -26.17
CA ALA A 687 -17.89 0.76 -24.74
C ALA A 687 -19.34 0.29 -24.46
N GLY A 688 -20.31 0.73 -25.26
CA GLY A 688 -21.69 0.28 -25.18
C GLY A 688 -21.86 -1.22 -25.50
N ASP A 689 -21.16 -1.70 -26.54
CA ASP A 689 -21.14 -3.11 -26.93
C ASP A 689 -20.45 -3.98 -25.89
N PHE A 690 -19.30 -3.51 -25.37
CA PHE A 690 -18.55 -4.16 -24.31
C PHE A 690 -19.43 -4.34 -23.05
N VAL A 691 -20.05 -3.27 -22.55
CA VAL A 691 -20.93 -3.34 -21.39
C VAL A 691 -22.13 -4.26 -21.67
N SER A 692 -22.72 -4.17 -22.84
CA SER A 692 -23.83 -5.05 -23.24
C SER A 692 -23.42 -6.53 -23.34
N ALA A 693 -22.18 -6.82 -23.72
CA ALA A 693 -21.64 -8.18 -23.70
C ALA A 693 -21.46 -8.67 -22.26
N LEU A 694 -20.92 -7.83 -21.37
CA LEU A 694 -20.74 -8.14 -19.94
C LEU A 694 -22.09 -8.39 -19.25
N GLU A 695 -23.13 -7.60 -19.53
CA GLU A 695 -24.47 -7.79 -18.95
C GLU A 695 -25.11 -9.14 -19.33
N ARG A 696 -24.71 -9.73 -20.46
CA ARG A 696 -25.20 -11.04 -20.91
C ARG A 696 -24.43 -12.23 -20.36
N VAL A 697 -23.31 -12.02 -19.67
CA VAL A 697 -22.51 -13.10 -19.09
C VAL A 697 -23.30 -13.84 -18.01
N GLN A 698 -23.45 -15.15 -18.18
CA GLN A 698 -24.06 -16.06 -17.22
C GLN A 698 -23.10 -17.17 -16.80
N SER A 699 -22.03 -17.40 -17.55
CA SER A 699 -21.06 -18.48 -17.34
C SER A 699 -19.62 -17.98 -17.58
N GLN A 700 -18.64 -18.79 -17.17
CA GLN A 700 -17.24 -18.56 -17.50
C GLN A 700 -17.01 -18.54 -19.02
N GLU A 701 -17.68 -19.42 -19.77
CA GLU A 701 -17.58 -19.48 -21.23
C GLU A 701 -18.05 -18.17 -21.91
N ASP A 702 -19.09 -17.55 -21.37
CA ASP A 702 -19.55 -16.25 -21.89
C ASP A 702 -18.53 -15.14 -21.59
N PHE A 703 -17.93 -15.18 -20.41
CA PHE A 703 -16.87 -14.23 -20.03
C PHE A 703 -15.61 -14.44 -20.88
N ASP A 704 -15.23 -15.69 -21.17
CA ASP A 704 -14.11 -16.01 -22.05
C ASP A 704 -14.29 -15.39 -23.46
N LYS A 705 -15.51 -15.31 -24.00
CA LYS A 705 -15.79 -14.63 -25.28
C LYS A 705 -15.56 -13.12 -25.21
N VAL A 706 -15.85 -12.50 -24.06
CA VAL A 706 -15.52 -11.07 -23.82
C VAL A 706 -14.01 -10.88 -23.76
N VAL A 707 -13.31 -11.76 -23.04
CA VAL A 707 -11.84 -11.74 -22.96
C VAL A 707 -11.20 -11.95 -24.34
N GLU A 708 -11.72 -12.86 -25.15
CA GLU A 708 -11.21 -13.11 -26.52
C GLU A 708 -11.29 -11.86 -27.40
N ARG A 709 -12.33 -11.06 -27.24
CA ARG A 709 -12.55 -9.88 -28.09
C ARG A 709 -11.77 -8.65 -27.64
N TRP A 710 -11.71 -8.39 -26.33
CA TRP A 710 -11.17 -7.14 -25.78
C TRP A 710 -10.03 -7.33 -24.76
N GLY A 711 -9.78 -8.55 -24.31
CA GLY A 711 -8.82 -8.83 -23.25
C GLY A 711 -7.37 -8.84 -23.74
N ILE A 712 -6.48 -8.32 -22.93
CA ILE A 712 -5.04 -8.35 -23.15
C ILE A 712 -4.44 -9.48 -22.32
N ARG A 713 -4.19 -10.64 -22.92
CA ARG A 713 -3.57 -11.79 -22.25
C ARG A 713 -2.06 -11.59 -22.08
N ARG A 714 -1.46 -12.26 -21.09
CA ARG A 714 0.01 -12.29 -20.88
C ARG A 714 0.78 -12.75 -22.12
N SER A 715 0.19 -13.60 -22.94
CA SER A 715 0.73 -14.12 -24.20
C SER A 715 0.49 -13.19 -25.40
N ASN A 716 -0.17 -12.05 -25.23
CA ASN A 716 -0.35 -11.06 -26.29
C ASN A 716 1.02 -10.55 -26.74
N PRO A 717 1.36 -10.59 -28.06
CA PRO A 717 2.65 -10.09 -28.56
C PRO A 717 2.95 -8.62 -28.20
N GLN A 718 1.90 -7.83 -27.97
CA GLN A 718 2.01 -6.41 -27.58
C GLN A 718 1.78 -6.19 -26.08
N PHE A 719 1.77 -7.24 -25.24
CA PHE A 719 1.48 -7.12 -23.81
C PHE A 719 2.27 -5.99 -23.14
N TRP A 720 3.59 -5.97 -23.35
CA TRP A 720 4.45 -4.95 -22.75
C TRP A 720 4.16 -3.53 -23.23
N ARG A 721 3.72 -3.36 -24.49
CA ARG A 721 3.29 -2.05 -24.98
C ARG A 721 2.08 -1.53 -24.18
N TYR A 722 1.08 -2.39 -23.97
CA TYR A 722 -0.11 -2.03 -23.18
C TYR A 722 0.24 -1.79 -21.71
N PHE A 723 1.10 -2.62 -21.14
CA PHE A 723 1.52 -2.49 -19.74
C PHE A 723 2.30 -1.18 -19.51
N HIS A 724 3.25 -0.86 -20.39
CA HIS A 724 4.00 0.41 -20.31
C HIS A 724 3.13 1.64 -20.59
N ASP A 725 2.05 1.49 -21.36
CA ASP A 725 1.09 2.58 -21.57
C ASP A 725 0.34 2.95 -20.29
N LEU A 726 0.12 1.99 -19.36
CA LEU A 726 -0.40 2.27 -18.01
C LEU A 726 0.61 3.08 -17.20
N ASP A 727 1.88 2.68 -17.20
CA ASP A 727 2.94 3.41 -16.49
C ASP A 727 3.11 4.83 -17.06
N ALA A 728 2.98 4.99 -18.39
CA ALA A 728 3.02 6.29 -19.05
C ALA A 728 1.82 7.16 -18.64
N TYR A 729 0.61 6.59 -18.66
CA TYR A 729 -0.59 7.30 -18.24
C TYR A 729 -0.49 7.78 -16.79
N LEU A 730 0.03 6.93 -15.88
CA LEU A 730 0.21 7.29 -14.48
C LEU A 730 1.23 8.45 -14.35
N ARG A 731 2.33 8.42 -15.09
CA ARG A 731 3.30 9.54 -15.12
C ARG A 731 2.71 10.85 -15.66
N GLU A 732 1.77 10.76 -16.61
CA GLU A 732 1.09 11.93 -17.18
C GLU A 732 0.06 12.53 -16.22
N THR A 733 -0.67 11.69 -15.49
CA THR A 733 -1.82 12.10 -14.65
C THR A 733 -1.46 12.30 -13.18
N GLU A 734 -0.54 11.51 -12.65
CA GLU A 734 -0.11 11.53 -11.25
C GLU A 734 1.44 11.44 -11.16
N PRO A 735 2.18 12.42 -11.70
CA PRO A 735 3.64 12.32 -11.91
C PRO A 735 4.44 12.08 -10.63
N VAL A 736 3.97 12.60 -9.50
CA VAL A 736 4.62 12.42 -8.18
C VAL A 736 4.35 11.01 -7.64
N GLU A 737 3.16 10.46 -7.86
CA GLU A 737 2.75 9.14 -7.38
C GLU A 737 3.18 8.00 -8.33
N ALA A 738 3.67 8.34 -9.51
CA ALA A 738 3.98 7.38 -10.55
C ALA A 738 5.18 6.49 -10.18
N GLY A 739 5.04 5.20 -10.46
CA GLY A 739 6.09 4.19 -10.36
C GLY A 739 5.73 3.00 -11.23
N ILE A 740 6.68 2.12 -11.50
CA ILE A 740 6.43 0.90 -12.26
C ILE A 740 5.40 0.04 -11.53
N LEU A 741 4.34 -0.35 -12.22
CA LEU A 741 3.30 -1.24 -11.71
C LEU A 741 3.81 -2.68 -11.63
N ASP A 742 3.20 -3.49 -10.77
CA ASP A 742 3.58 -4.90 -10.57
C ASP A 742 2.61 -5.83 -11.32
N MET A 743 3.16 -6.73 -12.15
CA MET A 743 2.36 -7.68 -12.93
C MET A 743 2.23 -9.07 -12.29
N ASN A 744 2.78 -9.30 -11.09
CA ASN A 744 2.75 -10.62 -10.45
C ASN A 744 1.32 -11.13 -10.19
N ARG A 745 0.33 -10.24 -10.19
CA ARG A 745 -1.09 -10.54 -9.96
C ARG A 745 -1.93 -10.50 -11.24
N TYR A 746 -1.30 -10.36 -12.39
CA TYR A 746 -2.02 -10.37 -13.66
C TYR A 746 -2.56 -11.77 -13.95
N GLU A 747 -3.87 -11.91 -14.08
CA GLU A 747 -4.55 -13.20 -14.17
C GLU A 747 -4.45 -13.83 -15.57
N ASN A 748 -4.69 -15.12 -15.64
CA ASN A 748 -4.66 -15.93 -16.87
C ASN A 748 -6.08 -16.18 -17.36
N LEU A 749 -6.73 -15.17 -17.90
CA LEU A 749 -8.09 -15.24 -18.43
C LEU A 749 -8.17 -15.68 -19.89
#